data_8eb721ccbd1657bed9cba481749fc5f0
#
_entry.id   8eb721ccbd1657bed9cba481749fc5f0
#
_cell.length_a   1.000
_cell.length_b   1.000
_cell.length_c   1.000
_cell.angle_alpha   90.00
_cell.angle_beta   90.00
_cell.angle_gamma   90.00
#
_symmetry.space_group_name_H-M   'P 1'
#
loop_
_entity.id
_entity.type
_entity.pdbx_description
1 polymer ?
#
loop_
_entity_poly.entity_id
_entity_poly.type
_entity_poly.pdbx_seq_one_letter_code
_entity_poly.pdbx_strand_id
1 'polypeptide(L)'
;MIQQINAPLREDVRLLGNLLGETLKEQAGQDLFNQIEQIRALAKGARDGQIEAEKQLEQLFLHLKDDEILPLTRAFSHFLNFSNIAEQYHVVRSRRQSEFDENAPSPNVLVPLFEQFKNKNISAAQLYQQVCELSIELVLTAHPTEVSRRTLIQKYDGINNCLSKFDQQKLTPKQRAEVLADLKQLICSAWQTDEIRQHRPTPVDEAKWGFTTIEQTLWNAVPKFIRELDDLVQENCDKALPLDISPIRFASWMGGDRDGNPNVTHNITQEVLWLSRWKATDLYVRDIEDLRWELSIAACSDELKHALGGEHPEPYREYLRATRTRLKATRQWLANKLQGQHSDVDRSLIIRHKDELLQPLLLCYRSLIDSNLPEIANGKLLDFIYRVNCFGIELLKLDIRQESGRHRQAISAITEYLGLGNFETWTEQARQNFLLQELQSKRPLLPKHLNEPTDSLIEHPDVQEVFATMRTLAEQPKESLGAYIISMAEYPSDVLAVLLLQKEAGIEHPLRVVPLFETLKDLDGAAKTMNTLFNMHWYKQHIQGKHEVMIGYSDSAKDAGFMSANWAQYRAQEELTAVAQQHSVQLTLFHGRGGSISRGGAPTQQALFSQPPGSISGAIRVTEQGEMIRFKFGLEEIALQNLEIYAAATLEATLLPPPVPKPEWRELMHSMTDLSVQVYRQTVRENPHFVKYLRTVTPELELQMLPLGSRPAKRKVTGGIESLRAIPWVFAWTQIRLMLPAWLGTGAAINQVIDQGQKAQLDEMLAEWPYFQTLIDMLEMVLSKADQNIALYYESHLTDDEDLKVLGAELRQRLHDAVQTLLALKGESELLSSNDVLDQAMKVRKPYLLPLHLLQAELMKRRRTYLAEKHAEHTPVDHALMVSIAGIAAGLRNTG
;
A
#
# COMPACT_ATOMS: atom_id res chain seq x y z
N MET A 1 35.23 5.19 2.29
CA MET A 1 34.26 5.54 1.26
C MET A 1 32.84 5.70 1.83
N ILE A 2 32.31 4.75 2.61
CA ILE A 2 30.93 4.79 3.19
C ILE A 2 30.69 5.98 4.14
N GLN A 3 31.69 6.43 4.92
CA GLN A 3 31.56 7.65 5.75
C GLN A 3 31.40 8.94 4.95
N GLN A 4 31.87 9.01 3.71
CA GLN A 4 31.73 10.18 2.83
C GLN A 4 30.35 10.22 2.12
N ILE A 5 29.75 9.07 1.81
CA ILE A 5 28.45 9.00 1.10
C ILE A 5 27.31 9.55 1.96
N ASN A 6 27.36 9.38 3.29
CA ASN A 6 26.33 9.85 4.21
C ASN A 6 26.52 11.29 4.74
N ALA A 7 27.58 11.98 4.34
CA ALA A 7 27.83 13.36 4.78
C ALA A 7 26.70 14.32 4.37
N PRO A 8 26.21 14.33 3.11
CA PRO A 8 25.12 15.22 2.68
C PRO A 8 23.82 14.97 3.44
N LEU A 9 23.46 13.71 3.72
CA LEU A 9 22.30 13.37 4.53
C LEU A 9 22.40 13.96 5.95
N ARG A 10 23.56 13.82 6.59
CA ARG A 10 23.80 14.39 7.93
C ARG A 10 23.73 15.92 7.93
N GLU A 11 24.20 16.55 6.87
CA GLU A 11 24.11 18.00 6.70
C GLU A 11 22.65 18.46 6.56
N ASP A 12 21.83 17.77 5.79
CA ASP A 12 20.40 18.08 5.64
C ASP A 12 19.64 17.91 6.96
N VAL A 13 19.83 16.77 7.66
CA VAL A 13 19.20 16.55 8.97
C VAL A 13 19.64 17.62 9.97
N ARG A 14 20.91 18.03 9.94
CA ARG A 14 21.43 19.09 10.80
C ARG A 14 20.83 20.45 10.45
N LEU A 15 20.72 20.77 9.16
CA LEU A 15 20.12 22.02 8.70
C LEU A 15 18.67 22.13 9.16
N LEU A 16 17.86 21.10 8.90
CA LEU A 16 16.46 21.07 9.29
C LEU A 16 16.28 21.12 10.81
N GLY A 17 17.11 20.40 11.55
CA GLY A 17 17.11 20.43 13.02
C GLY A 17 17.49 21.79 13.60
N ASN A 18 18.46 22.50 13.02
CA ASN A 18 18.85 23.84 13.45
C ASN A 18 17.73 24.84 13.18
N LEU A 19 17.10 24.82 12.01
CA LEU A 19 15.97 25.70 11.67
C LEU A 19 14.76 25.43 12.56
N LEU A 20 14.49 24.18 12.91
CA LEU A 20 13.48 23.86 13.92
C LEU A 20 13.85 24.45 15.29
N GLY A 21 15.10 24.30 15.72
CA GLY A 21 15.58 24.88 16.98
C GLY A 21 15.46 26.41 17.04
N GLU A 22 15.79 27.10 15.94
CA GLU A 22 15.55 28.56 15.82
C GLU A 22 14.05 28.92 15.91
N THR A 23 13.21 28.16 15.20
CA THR A 23 11.76 28.33 15.24
C THR A 23 11.22 28.15 16.65
N LEU A 24 11.69 27.14 17.38
CA LEU A 24 11.28 26.88 18.77
C LEU A 24 11.67 28.02 19.69
N LYS A 25 12.89 28.59 19.57
CA LYS A 25 13.32 29.76 20.35
C LYS A 25 12.45 30.98 20.09
N GLU A 26 12.17 31.26 18.83
CA GLU A 26 11.43 32.45 18.41
C GLU A 26 9.94 32.34 18.73
N GLN A 27 9.34 31.17 18.61
CA GLN A 27 7.89 30.97 18.67
C GLN A 27 7.39 30.43 20.01
N ALA A 28 8.19 29.61 20.70
CA ALA A 28 7.80 28.93 21.93
C ALA A 28 8.68 29.32 23.16
N GLY A 29 9.71 30.13 22.95
CA GLY A 29 10.55 30.68 24.01
C GLY A 29 11.84 29.90 24.29
N GLN A 30 12.78 30.57 24.94
CA GLN A 30 14.10 30.03 25.24
C GLN A 30 14.03 28.85 26.23
N ASP A 31 13.09 28.89 27.18
CA ASP A 31 12.96 27.86 28.23
C ASP A 31 12.60 26.52 27.65
N LEU A 32 11.59 26.45 26.74
CA LEU A 32 11.23 25.20 26.04
C LEU A 32 12.41 24.69 25.22
N PHE A 33 13.09 25.57 24.50
CA PHE A 33 14.28 25.16 23.73
C PHE A 33 15.38 24.58 24.63
N ASN A 34 15.68 25.19 25.78
CA ASN A 34 16.66 24.68 26.72
C ASN A 34 16.27 23.29 27.26
N GLN A 35 14.97 23.09 27.56
CA GLN A 35 14.42 21.83 28.02
C GLN A 35 14.56 20.72 26.95
N ILE A 36 14.25 21.03 25.68
CA ILE A 36 14.44 20.10 24.55
C ILE A 36 15.92 19.70 24.41
N GLU A 37 16.84 20.66 24.48
CA GLU A 37 18.27 20.38 24.37
C GLU A 37 18.78 19.56 25.56
N GLN A 38 18.26 19.80 26.76
CA GLN A 38 18.58 18.97 27.94
C GLN A 38 18.08 17.55 27.76
N ILE A 39 16.82 17.35 27.34
CA ILE A 39 16.25 16.03 27.06
C ILE A 39 17.08 15.31 25.99
N ARG A 40 17.43 16.01 24.91
CA ARG A 40 18.26 15.45 23.82
C ARG A 40 19.64 15.01 24.31
N ALA A 41 20.29 15.80 25.16
CA ALA A 41 21.60 15.47 25.73
C ALA A 41 21.51 14.23 26.64
N LEU A 42 20.50 14.17 27.52
CA LEU A 42 20.25 13.01 28.38
C LEU A 42 19.92 11.75 27.56
N ALA A 43 19.06 11.86 26.53
CA ALA A 43 18.73 10.74 25.65
C ALA A 43 19.94 10.21 24.88
N LYS A 44 20.86 11.10 24.50
CA LYS A 44 22.14 10.70 23.89
C LYS A 44 23.04 9.98 24.91
N GLY A 45 23.16 10.50 26.13
CA GLY A 45 23.89 9.86 27.22
C GLY A 45 23.34 8.46 27.55
N ALA A 46 22.02 8.32 27.65
CA ALA A 46 21.35 7.04 27.89
C ALA A 46 21.63 6.03 26.75
N ARG A 47 21.57 6.47 25.50
CA ARG A 47 21.96 5.64 24.34
C ARG A 47 23.41 5.15 24.43
N ASP A 48 24.31 6.01 24.89
CA ASP A 48 25.73 5.71 25.04
C ASP A 48 26.03 4.89 26.34
N GLY A 49 25.00 4.37 27.01
CA GLY A 49 25.06 3.47 28.16
C GLY A 49 25.21 4.17 29.53
N GLN A 50 24.95 5.48 29.61
CA GLN A 50 25.00 6.23 30.88
C GLN A 50 23.70 6.05 31.67
N ILE A 51 23.67 5.11 32.60
CA ILE A 51 22.48 4.77 33.44
C ILE A 51 21.95 6.01 34.18
N GLU A 52 22.80 6.91 34.63
CA GLU A 52 22.40 8.11 35.35
C GLU A 52 21.65 9.11 34.44
N ALA A 53 22.04 9.19 33.16
CA ALA A 53 21.33 10.03 32.18
C ALA A 53 19.93 9.48 31.91
N GLU A 54 19.73 8.18 31.85
CA GLU A 54 18.43 7.52 31.69
C GLU A 54 17.53 7.83 32.88
N LYS A 55 18.01 7.65 34.12
CA LYS A 55 17.24 7.98 35.34
C LYS A 55 16.86 9.45 35.44
N GLN A 56 17.78 10.36 35.08
CA GLN A 56 17.50 11.80 35.08
C GLN A 56 16.42 12.12 34.05
N LEU A 57 16.44 11.47 32.88
CA LEU A 57 15.43 11.65 31.84
C LEU A 57 14.04 11.18 32.31
N GLU A 58 13.96 10.02 32.95
CA GLU A 58 12.71 9.49 33.55
C GLU A 58 12.15 10.44 34.60
N GLN A 59 13.00 10.90 35.55
CA GLN A 59 12.58 11.83 36.59
C GLN A 59 12.07 13.16 36.00
N LEU A 60 12.72 13.66 34.97
CA LEU A 60 12.30 14.88 34.30
C LEU A 60 10.85 14.74 33.77
N PHE A 61 10.53 13.63 33.12
CA PHE A 61 9.19 13.40 32.56
C PHE A 61 8.10 13.20 33.59
N LEU A 62 8.41 12.60 34.74
CA LEU A 62 7.47 12.46 35.84
C LEU A 62 7.02 13.81 36.46
N HIS A 63 7.86 14.83 36.37
CA HIS A 63 7.60 16.15 36.97
C HIS A 63 7.06 17.18 35.97
N LEU A 64 6.89 16.84 34.67
CA LEU A 64 6.32 17.72 33.66
C LEU A 64 4.85 18.05 33.96
N LYS A 65 4.48 19.28 33.73
CA LYS A 65 3.07 19.68 33.77
C LYS A 65 2.40 19.36 32.45
N ASP A 66 1.07 19.19 32.46
CA ASP A 66 0.30 18.80 31.27
C ASP A 66 0.43 19.78 30.10
N ASP A 67 0.58 21.08 30.40
CA ASP A 67 0.78 22.13 29.40
C ASP A 67 2.19 22.13 28.77
N GLU A 68 3.19 21.55 29.43
CA GLU A 68 4.56 21.45 28.97
C GLU A 68 4.76 20.21 28.02
N ILE A 69 3.94 19.16 28.18
CA ILE A 69 4.15 17.88 27.47
C ILE A 69 3.89 18.01 25.97
N LEU A 70 2.78 18.66 25.56
CA LEU A 70 2.40 18.76 24.16
C LEU A 70 3.50 19.47 23.31
N PRO A 71 4.05 20.64 23.70
CA PRO A 71 5.11 21.28 22.93
C PRO A 71 6.37 20.40 22.79
N LEU A 72 6.76 19.66 23.84
CA LEU A 72 7.89 18.74 23.81
C LEU A 72 7.64 17.58 22.83
N THR A 73 6.48 16.95 22.92
CA THR A 73 6.08 15.85 22.04
C THR A 73 6.09 16.28 20.58
N ARG A 74 5.57 17.47 20.28
CA ARG A 74 5.55 18.08 18.95
C ARG A 74 6.96 18.30 18.40
N ALA A 75 7.87 18.83 19.22
CA ALA A 75 9.24 19.11 18.79
C ALA A 75 9.97 17.83 18.35
N PHE A 76 9.89 16.76 19.12
CA PHE A 76 10.49 15.46 18.75
C PHE A 76 9.81 14.83 17.55
N SER A 77 8.48 14.91 17.44
CA SER A 77 7.73 14.42 16.29
C SER A 77 8.12 15.12 14.98
N HIS A 78 8.20 16.47 14.99
CA HIS A 78 8.66 17.25 13.83
C HIS A 78 10.08 16.89 13.42
N PHE A 79 11.01 16.74 14.38
CA PHE A 79 12.37 16.35 14.06
C PHE A 79 12.44 15.01 13.33
N LEU A 80 11.68 14.01 13.79
CA LEU A 80 11.63 12.68 13.14
C LEU A 80 11.04 12.76 11.72
N ASN A 81 9.99 13.57 11.52
CA ASN A 81 9.43 13.82 10.20
C ASN A 81 10.42 14.51 9.26
N PHE A 82 11.16 15.52 9.75
CA PHE A 82 12.18 16.20 8.95
C PHE A 82 13.35 15.28 8.61
N SER A 83 13.74 14.40 9.52
CA SER A 83 14.73 13.35 9.23
C SER A 83 14.25 12.41 8.12
N ASN A 84 12.97 12.03 8.12
CA ASN A 84 12.37 11.23 7.05
C ASN A 84 12.40 11.95 5.70
N ILE A 85 12.14 13.26 5.67
CA ILE A 85 12.20 14.08 4.45
C ILE A 85 13.63 14.13 3.92
N ALA A 86 14.62 14.38 4.79
CA ALA A 86 16.03 14.39 4.40
C ALA A 86 16.49 13.05 3.80
N GLU A 87 16.06 11.93 4.40
CA GLU A 87 16.37 10.60 3.89
C GLU A 87 15.69 10.30 2.55
N GLN A 88 14.42 10.68 2.36
CA GLN A 88 13.75 10.55 1.07
C GLN A 88 14.47 11.35 -0.01
N TYR A 89 14.83 12.59 0.31
CA TYR A 89 15.56 13.43 -0.62
C TYR A 89 16.97 12.89 -0.93
N HIS A 90 17.62 12.30 0.07
CA HIS A 90 18.94 11.68 -0.14
C HIS A 90 18.89 10.53 -1.17
N VAL A 91 17.82 9.77 -1.25
CA VAL A 91 17.63 8.75 -2.29
C VAL A 91 17.59 9.39 -3.69
N VAL A 92 16.84 10.47 -3.85
CA VAL A 92 16.79 11.23 -5.12
C VAL A 92 18.16 11.79 -5.49
N ARG A 93 18.86 12.38 -4.51
CA ARG A 93 20.23 12.90 -4.69
C ARG A 93 21.19 11.81 -5.13
N SER A 94 21.18 10.67 -4.48
CA SER A 94 22.06 9.54 -4.81
C SER A 94 21.84 9.03 -6.22
N ARG A 95 20.57 8.94 -6.66
CA ARG A 95 20.22 8.57 -8.03
C ARG A 95 20.81 9.56 -9.02
N ARG A 96 20.57 10.85 -8.84
CA ARG A 96 21.12 11.91 -9.71
C ARG A 96 22.66 11.88 -9.74
N GLN A 97 23.31 11.66 -8.61
CA GLN A 97 24.78 11.56 -8.58
C GLN A 97 25.29 10.36 -9.38
N SER A 98 24.60 9.22 -9.32
CA SER A 98 24.96 8.05 -10.13
C SER A 98 24.77 8.28 -11.63
N GLU A 99 23.80 9.11 -12.04
CA GLU A 99 23.62 9.51 -13.44
C GLU A 99 24.76 10.39 -13.97
N PHE A 100 25.47 11.13 -13.12
CA PHE A 100 26.63 11.95 -13.50
C PHE A 100 27.97 11.21 -13.45
N ASP A 101 28.05 10.07 -12.83
CA ASP A 101 29.28 9.27 -12.71
C ASP A 101 29.26 8.11 -13.70
N GLU A 102 29.97 8.28 -14.83
CA GLU A 102 30.06 7.26 -15.88
C GLU A 102 30.61 5.90 -15.39
N ASN A 103 31.25 5.86 -14.21
CA ASN A 103 31.76 4.62 -13.61
C ASN A 103 30.81 4.04 -12.56
N ALA A 104 29.75 4.74 -12.17
CA ALA A 104 28.74 4.21 -11.26
C ALA A 104 27.79 3.25 -11.98
N PRO A 105 27.26 2.25 -11.27
CA PRO A 105 26.17 1.43 -11.84
C PRO A 105 24.98 2.32 -12.22
N SER A 106 24.33 1.98 -13.34
CA SER A 106 23.11 2.69 -13.74
C SER A 106 22.10 2.72 -12.60
N PRO A 107 21.53 3.88 -12.25
CA PRO A 107 20.49 3.96 -11.23
C PRO A 107 19.15 3.34 -11.69
N ASN A 108 18.95 3.13 -12.99
CA ASN A 108 17.82 2.41 -13.56
C ASN A 108 18.08 0.91 -13.46
N VAL A 109 17.30 0.22 -12.62
CA VAL A 109 17.46 -1.22 -12.34
C VAL A 109 17.18 -2.14 -13.54
N LEU A 110 16.53 -1.62 -14.58
CA LEU A 110 16.28 -2.36 -15.82
C LEU A 110 17.54 -2.54 -16.65
N VAL A 111 18.47 -1.58 -16.63
CA VAL A 111 19.70 -1.63 -17.45
C VAL A 111 20.53 -2.86 -17.11
N PRO A 112 21.00 -3.10 -15.87
CA PRO A 112 21.76 -4.29 -15.55
C PRO A 112 20.95 -5.58 -15.72
N LEU A 113 19.63 -5.52 -15.59
CA LEU A 113 18.76 -6.68 -15.80
C LEU A 113 18.71 -7.08 -17.29
N PHE A 114 18.61 -6.13 -18.21
CA PHE A 114 18.65 -6.40 -19.66
C PHE A 114 20.00 -6.98 -20.08
N GLU A 115 21.11 -6.52 -19.51
CA GLU A 115 22.42 -7.12 -19.70
C GLU A 115 22.46 -8.58 -19.16
N GLN A 116 21.86 -8.82 -18.01
CA GLN A 116 21.76 -10.17 -17.43
C GLN A 116 20.94 -11.10 -18.35
N PHE A 117 19.81 -10.64 -18.92
CA PHE A 117 19.03 -11.41 -19.89
C PHE A 117 19.88 -11.80 -21.10
N LYS A 118 20.65 -10.86 -21.65
CA LYS A 118 21.57 -11.12 -22.76
C LYS A 118 22.62 -12.18 -22.39
N ASN A 119 23.23 -12.05 -21.19
CA ASN A 119 24.22 -13.00 -20.71
C ASN A 119 23.64 -14.41 -20.46
N LYS A 120 22.35 -14.51 -20.16
CA LYS A 120 21.60 -15.77 -19.98
C LYS A 120 20.98 -16.28 -21.27
N ASN A 121 21.33 -15.71 -22.44
CA ASN A 121 20.85 -16.09 -23.77
C ASN A 121 19.32 -15.95 -23.96
N ILE A 122 18.67 -15.05 -23.28
CA ILE A 122 17.28 -14.68 -23.61
C ILE A 122 17.30 -13.95 -24.96
N SER A 123 16.52 -14.44 -25.92
CA SER A 123 16.49 -13.82 -27.24
C SER A 123 15.79 -12.46 -27.24
N ALA A 124 16.22 -11.54 -28.12
CA ALA A 124 15.59 -10.23 -28.29
C ALA A 124 14.09 -10.34 -28.60
N ALA A 125 13.67 -11.33 -29.39
CA ALA A 125 12.27 -11.58 -29.69
C ALA A 125 11.46 -12.01 -28.44
N GLN A 126 12.01 -12.88 -27.62
CA GLN A 126 11.38 -13.31 -26.37
C GLN A 126 11.29 -12.15 -25.38
N LEU A 127 12.36 -11.35 -25.23
CA LEU A 127 12.37 -10.16 -24.36
C LEU A 127 11.33 -9.15 -24.82
N TYR A 128 11.31 -8.81 -26.11
CA TYR A 128 10.32 -7.90 -26.69
C TYR A 128 8.89 -8.35 -26.43
N GLN A 129 8.60 -9.63 -26.71
CA GLN A 129 7.27 -10.19 -26.45
C GLN A 129 6.89 -10.04 -24.98
N GLN A 130 7.80 -10.38 -24.06
CA GLN A 130 7.50 -10.36 -22.62
C GLN A 130 7.30 -8.94 -22.10
N VAL A 131 8.03 -7.94 -22.63
CA VAL A 131 7.80 -6.54 -22.29
C VAL A 131 6.46 -6.05 -22.83
N CYS A 132 6.07 -6.44 -24.05
CA CYS A 132 4.76 -6.08 -24.63
C CYS A 132 3.59 -6.71 -23.84
N GLU A 133 3.79 -7.87 -23.25
CA GLU A 133 2.79 -8.59 -22.45
C GLU A 133 2.81 -8.21 -20.97
N LEU A 134 3.75 -7.35 -20.55
CA LEU A 134 3.88 -6.94 -19.15
C LEU A 134 2.61 -6.27 -18.62
N SER A 135 2.11 -6.80 -17.51
CA SER A 135 0.85 -6.32 -16.88
C SER A 135 1.00 -6.19 -15.37
N ILE A 136 1.31 -5.00 -14.91
CA ILE A 136 1.45 -4.66 -13.50
C ILE A 136 0.26 -3.80 -13.08
N GLU A 137 -0.56 -4.26 -12.14
CA GLU A 137 -1.69 -3.50 -11.62
C GLU A 137 -1.45 -3.16 -10.14
N LEU A 138 -1.23 -1.87 -9.86
CA LEU A 138 -1.02 -1.34 -8.51
C LEU A 138 -2.34 -0.88 -7.93
N VAL A 139 -2.76 -1.50 -6.82
CA VAL A 139 -4.05 -1.25 -6.19
C VAL A 139 -3.85 -0.34 -4.97
N LEU A 140 -4.25 0.92 -5.10
CA LEU A 140 -4.12 1.90 -4.04
C LEU A 140 -5.18 1.68 -2.97
N THR A 141 -4.76 1.59 -1.72
CA THR A 141 -5.68 1.43 -0.58
C THR A 141 -5.63 2.66 0.33
N ALA A 142 -6.68 2.84 1.13
CA ALA A 142 -6.72 3.92 2.11
C ALA A 142 -5.52 3.88 3.07
N HIS A 143 -5.16 5.04 3.60
CA HIS A 143 -4.12 5.19 4.61
C HIS A 143 -4.71 5.09 6.02
N PRO A 144 -4.83 3.88 6.59
CA PRO A 144 -5.57 3.69 7.83
C PRO A 144 -4.85 4.26 9.06
N THR A 145 -3.54 4.56 8.97
CA THR A 145 -2.72 5.03 10.08
C THR A 145 -2.19 6.45 9.90
N GLU A 146 -2.46 7.11 8.77
CA GLU A 146 -2.09 8.51 8.56
C GLU A 146 -3.11 9.42 9.25
N VAL A 147 -2.68 10.08 10.30
CA VAL A 147 -3.48 11.05 11.06
C VAL A 147 -3.11 12.49 10.77
N SER A 148 -2.03 12.72 10.02
CA SER A 148 -1.51 14.04 9.71
C SER A 148 -2.47 14.84 8.84
N ARG A 149 -2.53 16.15 9.08
CA ARG A 149 -3.31 17.06 8.24
C ARG A 149 -2.68 17.19 6.85
N ARG A 150 -3.52 17.26 5.83
CA ARG A 150 -3.09 17.48 4.43
C ARG A 150 -2.20 18.74 4.29
N THR A 151 -2.54 19.81 4.99
CA THR A 151 -1.76 21.06 4.96
C THR A 151 -0.36 20.89 5.54
N LEU A 152 -0.17 20.02 6.53
CA LEU A 152 1.15 19.68 7.05
C LEU A 152 1.96 18.87 6.04
N ILE A 153 1.33 17.91 5.36
CA ILE A 153 1.95 17.12 4.30
C ILE A 153 2.44 18.02 3.16
N GLN A 154 1.63 18.98 2.73
CA GLN A 154 2.03 19.96 1.71
C GLN A 154 3.26 20.79 2.12
N LYS A 155 3.40 21.13 3.40
CA LYS A 155 4.59 21.81 3.92
C LYS A 155 5.83 20.90 3.87
N TYR A 156 5.67 19.62 4.18
CA TYR A 156 6.73 18.62 4.09
C TYR A 156 7.20 18.43 2.62
N ASP A 157 6.28 18.42 1.68
CA ASP A 157 6.61 18.39 0.24
C ASP A 157 7.34 19.67 -0.20
N GLY A 158 6.92 20.83 0.34
CA GLY A 158 7.63 22.11 0.16
C GLY A 158 9.06 22.08 0.70
N ILE A 159 9.29 21.49 1.87
CA ILE A 159 10.64 21.29 2.44
C ILE A 159 11.50 20.44 1.53
N ASN A 160 10.96 19.34 0.99
CA ASN A 160 11.63 18.48 0.05
C ASN A 160 12.06 19.21 -1.22
N ASN A 161 11.15 20.02 -1.78
CA ASN A 161 11.43 20.88 -2.93
C ASN A 161 12.55 21.92 -2.65
N CYS A 162 12.60 22.46 -1.42
CA CYS A 162 13.69 23.36 -1.02
C CYS A 162 15.02 22.63 -0.98
N LEU A 163 15.09 21.42 -0.42
CA LEU A 163 16.31 20.61 -0.42
C LEU A 163 16.77 20.31 -1.86
N SER A 164 15.86 20.01 -2.77
CA SER A 164 16.17 19.81 -4.20
C SER A 164 16.76 21.08 -4.84
N LYS A 165 16.26 22.26 -4.49
CA LYS A 165 16.81 23.53 -4.97
C LYS A 165 18.21 23.78 -4.42
N PHE A 166 18.49 23.41 -3.15
CA PHE A 166 19.82 23.57 -2.55
C PHE A 166 20.92 22.77 -3.26
N ASP A 167 20.57 21.64 -3.84
CA ASP A 167 21.52 20.78 -4.57
C ASP A 167 21.85 21.26 -5.99
N GLN A 168 21.19 22.30 -6.47
CA GLN A 168 21.54 22.87 -7.76
C GLN A 168 22.97 23.47 -7.67
N GLN A 169 23.85 23.01 -8.53
CA GLN A 169 25.31 23.28 -8.47
C GLN A 169 25.72 24.77 -8.59
N LYS A 170 24.82 25.67 -8.99
CA LYS A 170 25.14 27.07 -9.29
C LYS A 170 24.15 28.08 -8.70
N LEU A 171 23.74 27.91 -7.44
CA LEU A 171 22.95 28.94 -6.75
C LEU A 171 23.82 30.16 -6.45
N THR A 172 23.35 31.34 -6.81
CA THR A 172 23.93 32.60 -6.32
C THR A 172 23.70 32.73 -4.82
N PRO A 173 24.54 33.52 -4.10
CA PRO A 173 24.31 33.77 -2.68
C PRO A 173 22.90 34.29 -2.36
N LYS A 174 22.32 35.11 -3.24
CA LYS A 174 20.95 35.59 -3.11
C LYS A 174 19.92 34.47 -3.24
N GLN A 175 20.01 33.63 -4.26
CA GLN A 175 19.11 32.49 -4.45
C GLN A 175 19.21 31.50 -3.27
N ARG A 176 20.41 31.23 -2.77
CA ARG A 176 20.62 30.38 -1.60
C ARG A 176 19.94 30.96 -0.36
N ALA A 177 20.04 32.28 -0.16
CA ALA A 177 19.36 32.96 0.96
C ALA A 177 17.82 32.92 0.82
N GLU A 178 17.28 33.04 -0.42
CA GLU A 178 15.86 32.92 -0.71
C GLU A 178 15.35 31.51 -0.38
N VAL A 179 16.03 30.46 -0.82
CA VAL A 179 15.65 29.05 -0.51
C VAL A 179 15.72 28.79 0.98
N LEU A 180 16.70 29.37 1.70
CA LEU A 180 16.79 29.23 3.16
C LEU A 180 15.62 29.94 3.88
N ALA A 181 15.22 31.11 3.38
CA ALA A 181 14.07 31.83 3.91
C ALA A 181 12.75 31.05 3.68
N ASP A 182 12.56 30.50 2.49
CA ASP A 182 11.42 29.62 2.17
C ASP A 182 11.38 28.40 3.11
N LEU A 183 12.54 27.76 3.31
CA LEU A 183 12.66 26.60 4.19
C LEU A 183 12.31 26.94 5.64
N LYS A 184 12.82 28.08 6.17
CA LYS A 184 12.49 28.57 7.51
C LYS A 184 11.00 28.91 7.64
N GLN A 185 10.40 29.52 6.61
CA GLN A 185 8.96 29.81 6.56
C GLN A 185 8.13 28.52 6.63
N LEU A 186 8.49 27.50 5.86
CA LEU A 186 7.79 26.21 5.84
C LEU A 186 7.88 25.49 7.19
N ILE A 187 9.05 25.48 7.83
CA ILE A 187 9.26 24.87 9.15
C ILE A 187 8.47 25.63 10.22
N CYS A 188 8.53 26.96 10.22
CA CYS A 188 7.75 27.80 11.12
C CYS A 188 6.24 27.57 10.95
N SER A 189 5.77 27.50 9.69
CA SER A 189 4.38 27.21 9.38
C SER A 189 3.98 25.77 9.77
N ALA A 190 4.88 24.81 9.65
CA ALA A 190 4.64 23.43 10.11
C ALA A 190 4.49 23.39 11.63
N TRP A 191 5.36 24.08 12.37
CA TRP A 191 5.26 24.21 13.82
C TRP A 191 3.94 24.82 14.29
N GLN A 192 3.38 25.80 13.58
CA GLN A 192 2.09 26.43 13.91
C GLN A 192 0.86 25.62 13.41
N THR A 193 1.08 24.53 12.72
CA THR A 193 0.01 23.67 12.23
C THR A 193 -0.23 22.52 13.21
N ASP A 194 -1.49 22.29 13.59
CA ASP A 194 -1.88 21.13 14.37
C ASP A 194 -1.61 19.85 13.54
N GLU A 195 -0.92 18.88 14.13
CA GLU A 195 -0.49 17.65 13.46
C GLU A 195 -1.65 16.72 13.18
N ILE A 196 -2.58 16.63 14.12
CA ILE A 196 -3.63 15.62 14.13
C ILE A 196 -4.91 16.18 13.48
N ARG A 197 -5.56 15.36 12.64
CA ARG A 197 -6.90 15.68 12.13
C ARG A 197 -7.91 15.73 13.26
N GLN A 198 -8.86 16.67 13.19
CA GLN A 198 -9.93 16.76 14.19
C GLN A 198 -11.07 15.77 13.95
N HIS A 199 -11.26 15.33 12.70
CA HIS A 199 -12.33 14.43 12.30
C HIS A 199 -11.78 13.23 11.53
N ARG A 200 -12.45 12.10 11.68
CA ARG A 200 -12.15 10.91 10.87
C ARG A 200 -12.45 11.21 9.40
N PRO A 201 -11.60 10.78 8.46
CA PRO A 201 -11.87 10.92 7.05
C PRO A 201 -13.08 10.08 6.65
N THR A 202 -13.85 10.56 5.69
CA THR A 202 -14.86 9.78 4.99
C THR A 202 -14.19 8.92 3.91
N PRO A 203 -14.84 7.86 3.38
CA PRO A 203 -14.29 7.10 2.24
C PRO A 203 -14.06 7.98 1.00
N VAL A 204 -14.84 9.04 0.81
CA VAL A 204 -14.65 10.02 -0.26
C VAL A 204 -13.38 10.86 -0.04
N ASP A 205 -13.07 11.22 1.20
CA ASP A 205 -11.83 11.94 1.53
C ASP A 205 -10.59 11.07 1.28
N GLU A 206 -10.68 9.77 1.61
CA GLU A 206 -9.63 8.79 1.29
C GLU A 206 -9.41 8.69 -0.22
N ALA A 207 -10.47 8.60 -1.02
CA ALA A 207 -10.38 8.56 -2.48
C ALA A 207 -9.73 9.83 -3.06
N LYS A 208 -10.13 11.02 -2.59
CA LYS A 208 -9.50 12.30 -2.98
C LYS A 208 -8.02 12.32 -2.69
N TRP A 209 -7.60 11.64 -1.65
CA TRP A 209 -6.19 11.55 -1.26
C TRP A 209 -5.39 10.69 -2.23
N GLY A 210 -5.90 9.51 -2.58
CA GLY A 210 -5.30 8.65 -3.60
C GLY A 210 -5.18 9.36 -4.96
N PHE A 211 -6.20 10.12 -5.36
CA PHE A 211 -6.17 10.90 -6.61
C PHE A 211 -5.10 11.99 -6.61
N THR A 212 -4.77 12.57 -5.44
CA THR A 212 -3.70 13.57 -5.32
C THR A 212 -2.34 12.98 -5.70
N THR A 213 -2.06 11.73 -5.32
CA THR A 213 -0.80 11.05 -5.68
C THR A 213 -0.69 10.85 -7.21
N ILE A 214 -1.79 10.51 -7.87
CA ILE A 214 -1.80 10.44 -9.34
C ILE A 214 -1.52 11.83 -9.93
N GLU A 215 -2.27 12.85 -9.51
CA GLU A 215 -2.16 14.21 -10.05
C GLU A 215 -0.77 14.83 -9.89
N GLN A 216 -0.14 14.63 -8.71
CA GLN A 216 1.11 15.32 -8.36
C GLN A 216 2.35 14.63 -8.92
N THR A 217 2.34 13.31 -9.03
CA THR A 217 3.55 12.54 -9.34
C THR A 217 3.36 11.54 -10.47
N LEU A 218 2.44 10.59 -10.33
CA LEU A 218 2.31 9.47 -11.28
C LEU A 218 1.88 9.93 -12.68
N TRP A 219 1.15 11.04 -12.79
CA TRP A 219 0.74 11.62 -14.07
C TRP A 219 1.93 11.96 -14.98
N ASN A 220 3.06 12.32 -14.37
CA ASN A 220 4.30 12.63 -15.07
C ASN A 220 5.27 11.44 -15.07
N ALA A 221 5.34 10.68 -13.98
CA ALA A 221 6.29 9.58 -13.87
C ALA A 221 5.97 8.41 -14.82
N VAL A 222 4.68 8.12 -15.07
CA VAL A 222 4.28 7.00 -15.94
C VAL A 222 4.74 7.20 -17.40
N PRO A 223 4.50 8.34 -18.08
CA PRO A 223 5.04 8.55 -19.42
C PRO A 223 6.57 8.46 -19.49
N LYS A 224 7.28 9.03 -18.51
CA LYS A 224 8.75 8.94 -18.43
C LYS A 224 9.21 7.49 -18.33
N PHE A 225 8.59 6.71 -17.44
CA PHE A 225 8.89 5.29 -17.30
C PHE A 225 8.73 4.52 -18.61
N ILE A 226 7.62 4.77 -19.34
CA ILE A 226 7.38 4.06 -20.60
C ILE A 226 8.40 4.46 -21.68
N ARG A 227 8.82 5.74 -21.72
CA ARG A 227 9.89 6.19 -22.62
C ARG A 227 11.22 5.51 -22.32
N GLU A 228 11.64 5.50 -21.06
CA GLU A 228 12.89 4.84 -20.64
C GLU A 228 12.85 3.33 -20.95
N LEU A 229 11.69 2.69 -20.76
CA LEU A 229 11.49 1.30 -21.13
C LEU A 229 11.55 1.08 -22.65
N ASP A 230 10.95 1.98 -23.44
CA ASP A 230 10.98 1.93 -24.90
C ASP A 230 12.41 2.10 -25.45
N ASP A 231 13.17 3.08 -24.94
CA ASP A 231 14.57 3.30 -25.28
C ASP A 231 15.40 2.04 -25.04
N LEU A 232 15.27 1.41 -23.86
CA LEU A 232 15.96 0.17 -23.52
C LEU A 232 15.56 -0.99 -24.45
N VAL A 233 14.29 -1.08 -24.81
CA VAL A 233 13.78 -2.12 -25.71
C VAL A 233 14.30 -1.89 -27.14
N GLN A 234 14.33 -0.64 -27.62
CA GLN A 234 14.90 -0.31 -28.92
C GLN A 234 16.40 -0.65 -28.98
N GLU A 235 17.17 -0.32 -27.94
CA GLU A 235 18.60 -0.63 -27.86
C GLU A 235 18.90 -2.13 -27.84
N ASN A 236 18.04 -2.95 -27.22
CA ASN A 236 18.29 -4.37 -27.03
C ASN A 236 17.54 -5.29 -28.00
N CYS A 237 16.46 -4.79 -28.63
CA CYS A 237 15.59 -5.58 -29.50
C CYS A 237 15.42 -4.99 -30.91
N ASP A 238 16.05 -3.88 -31.24
CA ASP A 238 15.93 -3.14 -32.52
C ASP A 238 14.47 -2.84 -32.92
N LYS A 239 13.60 -2.62 -31.94
CA LYS A 239 12.16 -2.47 -32.15
C LYS A 239 11.52 -1.60 -31.07
N ALA A 240 10.72 -0.59 -31.51
CA ALA A 240 9.95 0.26 -30.61
C ALA A 240 8.74 -0.47 -30.00
N LEU A 241 8.32 -0.02 -28.83
CA LEU A 241 7.09 -0.51 -28.17
C LEU A 241 5.84 -0.02 -28.93
N PRO A 242 4.74 -0.78 -28.90
CA PRO A 242 3.46 -0.36 -29.47
C PRO A 242 2.91 0.89 -28.76
N LEU A 243 2.26 1.79 -29.52
CA LEU A 243 1.68 3.04 -28.96
C LEU A 243 0.54 2.78 -27.96
N ASP A 244 -0.08 1.64 -28.00
CA ASP A 244 -1.18 1.21 -27.11
C ASP A 244 -0.69 0.46 -25.87
N ILE A 245 0.61 0.38 -25.64
CA ILE A 245 1.18 -0.31 -24.48
C ILE A 245 0.72 0.32 -23.17
N SER A 246 0.42 -0.54 -22.20
CA SER A 246 0.09 -0.12 -20.83
C SER A 246 0.66 -1.11 -19.82
N PRO A 247 1.99 -1.10 -19.63
CA PRO A 247 2.67 -2.08 -18.78
C PRO A 247 2.30 -1.92 -17.30
N ILE A 248 1.88 -0.71 -16.92
CA ILE A 248 1.44 -0.39 -15.55
C ILE A 248 0.04 0.20 -15.58
N ARG A 249 -0.81 -0.28 -14.68
CA ARG A 249 -2.18 0.21 -14.46
C ARG A 249 -2.42 0.42 -12.98
N PHE A 250 -3.47 1.19 -12.69
CA PHE A 250 -3.82 1.54 -11.33
C PHE A 250 -5.28 1.20 -11.04
N ALA A 251 -5.51 0.67 -9.84
CA ALA A 251 -6.83 0.45 -9.29
C ALA A 251 -6.91 1.03 -7.87
N SER A 252 -8.08 1.06 -7.28
CA SER A 252 -8.30 1.59 -5.93
C SER A 252 -9.33 0.77 -5.18
N TRP A 253 -9.18 0.72 -3.86
CA TRP A 253 -10.18 0.19 -2.93
C TRP A 253 -10.97 1.29 -2.22
N MET A 254 -10.54 2.55 -2.34
CA MET A 254 -11.14 3.68 -1.63
C MET A 254 -12.54 3.96 -2.20
N GLY A 255 -13.57 3.74 -1.37
CA GLY A 255 -14.98 3.80 -1.77
C GLY A 255 -15.55 2.50 -2.35
N GLY A 256 -14.74 1.44 -2.46
CA GLY A 256 -15.15 0.11 -2.94
C GLY A 256 -15.04 -1.01 -1.91
N ASP A 257 -14.23 -0.82 -0.87
CA ASP A 257 -13.98 -1.81 0.19
C ASP A 257 -15.03 -1.73 1.30
N ARG A 258 -15.98 -2.66 1.28
CA ARG A 258 -17.07 -2.78 2.26
C ARG A 258 -16.77 -3.72 3.40
N ASP A 259 -15.70 -4.50 3.32
CA ASP A 259 -15.38 -5.51 4.33
C ASP A 259 -15.28 -4.89 5.73
N GLY A 260 -16.37 -5.06 6.51
CA GLY A 260 -16.53 -4.49 7.85
C GLY A 260 -16.42 -2.95 7.92
N ASN A 261 -16.70 -2.23 6.82
CA ASN A 261 -16.79 -0.77 6.80
C ASN A 261 -18.22 -0.32 6.44
N PRO A 262 -19.07 -0.01 7.45
CA PRO A 262 -20.45 0.42 7.20
C PRO A 262 -20.55 1.79 6.51
N ASN A 263 -19.45 2.55 6.47
CA ASN A 263 -19.42 3.87 5.83
C ASN A 263 -19.26 3.79 4.30
N VAL A 264 -18.94 2.62 3.73
CA VAL A 264 -18.84 2.40 2.29
C VAL A 264 -20.17 1.82 1.78
N THR A 265 -21.07 2.70 1.41
CA THR A 265 -22.38 2.37 0.83
C THR A 265 -22.35 2.43 -0.71
N HIS A 266 -23.40 1.94 -1.36
CA HIS A 266 -23.57 2.04 -2.81
C HIS A 266 -23.52 3.50 -3.31
N ASN A 267 -24.07 4.45 -2.55
CA ASN A 267 -24.02 5.88 -2.88
C ASN A 267 -22.59 6.43 -2.84
N ILE A 268 -21.82 6.05 -1.84
CA ILE A 268 -20.38 6.41 -1.73
C ILE A 268 -19.58 5.82 -2.90
N THR A 269 -19.86 4.58 -3.28
CA THR A 269 -19.23 3.95 -4.44
C THR A 269 -19.52 4.73 -5.72
N GLN A 270 -20.77 5.11 -5.92
CA GLN A 270 -21.19 5.91 -7.06
C GLN A 270 -20.49 7.28 -7.09
N GLU A 271 -20.46 7.97 -5.95
CA GLU A 271 -19.81 9.28 -5.81
C GLU A 271 -18.31 9.18 -6.14
N VAL A 272 -17.63 8.17 -5.61
CA VAL A 272 -16.18 7.96 -5.86
C VAL A 272 -15.91 7.67 -7.34
N LEU A 273 -16.73 6.85 -8.00
CA LEU A 273 -16.63 6.58 -9.44
C LEU A 273 -16.78 7.86 -10.27
N TRP A 274 -17.76 8.71 -9.97
CA TRP A 274 -17.92 9.99 -10.65
C TRP A 274 -16.76 10.94 -10.37
N LEU A 275 -16.27 10.98 -9.12
CA LEU A 275 -15.16 11.83 -8.73
C LEU A 275 -13.84 11.41 -9.42
N SER A 276 -13.58 10.12 -9.56
CA SER A 276 -12.43 9.57 -10.26
C SER A 276 -12.44 9.98 -11.74
N ARG A 277 -13.56 9.78 -12.42
CA ARG A 277 -13.74 10.21 -13.81
C ARG A 277 -13.67 11.74 -13.98
N TRP A 278 -14.23 12.49 -13.03
CA TRP A 278 -14.14 13.95 -13.03
C TRP A 278 -12.67 14.40 -12.95
N LYS A 279 -11.88 13.79 -12.05
CA LYS A 279 -10.47 14.11 -11.89
C LYS A 279 -9.65 13.76 -13.14
N ALA A 280 -9.86 12.58 -13.73
CA ALA A 280 -9.22 12.21 -15.00
C ALA A 280 -9.55 13.23 -16.09
N THR A 281 -10.84 13.58 -16.25
CA THR A 281 -11.27 14.52 -17.25
C THR A 281 -10.69 15.93 -17.03
N ASP A 282 -10.55 16.37 -15.77
CA ASP A 282 -9.94 17.65 -15.43
C ASP A 282 -8.45 17.69 -15.80
N LEU A 283 -7.71 16.60 -15.56
CA LEU A 283 -6.31 16.45 -15.98
C LEU A 283 -6.18 16.46 -17.51
N TYR A 284 -7.02 15.69 -18.22
CA TYR A 284 -7.01 15.68 -19.69
C TYR A 284 -7.42 17.02 -20.31
N VAL A 285 -8.27 17.81 -19.65
CA VAL A 285 -8.56 19.18 -20.09
C VAL A 285 -7.31 20.06 -20.02
N ARG A 286 -6.48 19.91 -18.98
CA ARG A 286 -5.19 20.62 -18.89
C ARG A 286 -4.23 20.16 -19.99
N ASP A 287 -4.06 18.87 -20.16
CA ASP A 287 -3.15 18.30 -21.16
C ASP A 287 -3.54 18.71 -22.60
N ILE A 288 -4.83 18.66 -22.94
CA ILE A 288 -5.26 19.02 -24.30
C ILE A 288 -5.14 20.53 -24.58
N GLU A 289 -5.30 21.38 -23.55
CA GLU A 289 -5.04 22.82 -23.70
C GLU A 289 -3.56 23.07 -23.96
N ASP A 290 -2.66 22.44 -23.20
CA ASP A 290 -1.20 22.56 -23.40
C ASP A 290 -0.78 22.01 -24.76
N LEU A 291 -1.29 20.83 -25.14
CA LEU A 291 -0.99 20.19 -26.42
C LEU A 291 -1.46 21.07 -27.60
N ARG A 292 -2.62 21.71 -27.51
CA ARG A 292 -3.13 22.60 -28.55
C ARG A 292 -2.24 23.84 -28.74
N TRP A 293 -1.56 24.33 -27.72
CA TRP A 293 -0.56 25.40 -27.86
C TRP A 293 0.68 24.89 -28.58
N GLU A 294 1.15 23.70 -28.26
CA GLU A 294 2.34 23.12 -28.89
C GLU A 294 2.12 22.78 -30.39
N LEU A 295 0.93 22.26 -30.72
CA LEU A 295 0.55 21.85 -32.05
C LEU A 295 -0.01 23.01 -32.93
N SER A 296 0.43 24.25 -32.69
CA SER A 296 0.15 25.39 -33.55
C SER A 296 1.10 25.37 -34.77
N ILE A 297 0.94 24.36 -35.63
CA ILE A 297 1.76 24.09 -36.80
C ILE A 297 0.88 23.86 -38.03
N ALA A 298 1.38 24.20 -39.23
CA ALA A 298 0.64 24.15 -40.48
C ALA A 298 0.81 22.82 -41.26
N ALA A 299 1.99 22.15 -41.11
CA ALA A 299 2.27 20.92 -41.84
C ALA A 299 1.45 19.74 -41.23
N CYS A 300 0.73 19.03 -42.09
CA CYS A 300 -0.04 17.85 -41.69
C CYS A 300 -0.20 16.88 -42.87
N SER A 301 -0.52 15.61 -42.53
CA SER A 301 -0.78 14.58 -43.53
C SER A 301 -2.10 14.78 -44.26
N ASP A 302 -2.24 14.11 -45.42
CA ASP A 302 -3.51 14.12 -46.17
C ASP A 302 -4.63 13.40 -45.39
N GLU A 303 -4.32 12.42 -44.52
CA GLU A 303 -5.28 11.79 -43.64
C GLU A 303 -5.95 12.80 -42.69
N LEU A 304 -5.16 13.70 -42.09
CA LEU A 304 -5.69 14.75 -41.20
C LEU A 304 -6.45 15.82 -41.97
N LYS A 305 -5.99 16.22 -43.18
CA LYS A 305 -6.72 17.16 -44.07
C LYS A 305 -8.10 16.59 -44.42
N HIS A 306 -8.13 15.29 -44.78
CA HIS A 306 -9.38 14.63 -45.09
C HIS A 306 -10.35 14.60 -43.88
N ALA A 307 -9.83 14.29 -42.70
CA ALA A 307 -10.63 14.29 -41.46
C ALA A 307 -11.17 15.69 -41.10
N LEU A 308 -10.49 16.77 -41.50
CA LEU A 308 -10.91 18.17 -41.34
C LEU A 308 -11.86 18.65 -42.45
N GLY A 309 -11.98 17.90 -43.58
CA GLY A 309 -12.77 18.31 -44.73
C GLY A 309 -12.05 19.35 -45.61
N GLY A 310 -10.75 19.52 -45.47
CA GLY A 310 -9.95 20.45 -46.26
C GLY A 310 -8.70 20.97 -45.56
N GLU A 311 -8.03 21.94 -46.23
CA GLU A 311 -6.84 22.61 -45.67
C GLU A 311 -7.24 23.60 -44.56
N HIS A 312 -6.41 23.63 -43.51
CA HIS A 312 -6.61 24.53 -42.37
C HIS A 312 -5.26 25.13 -41.94
N PRO A 313 -5.17 26.40 -41.52
CA PRO A 313 -3.90 27.01 -41.08
C PRO A 313 -3.27 26.35 -39.86
N GLU A 314 -4.06 25.84 -38.95
CA GLU A 314 -3.65 25.14 -37.72
C GLU A 314 -4.42 23.82 -37.60
N PRO A 315 -4.12 22.80 -38.43
CA PRO A 315 -4.95 21.61 -38.60
C PRO A 315 -5.11 20.81 -37.29
N TYR A 316 -4.06 20.63 -36.50
CA TYR A 316 -4.13 19.88 -35.24
C TYR A 316 -4.98 20.58 -34.20
N ARG A 317 -4.87 21.89 -34.07
CA ARG A 317 -5.68 22.69 -33.12
C ARG A 317 -7.16 22.65 -33.49
N GLU A 318 -7.47 22.72 -34.79
CA GLU A 318 -8.83 22.61 -35.26
C GLU A 318 -9.39 21.21 -35.02
N TYR A 319 -8.65 20.18 -35.36
CA TYR A 319 -9.06 18.80 -35.17
C TYR A 319 -9.32 18.46 -33.68
N LEU A 320 -8.41 18.85 -32.78
CA LEU A 320 -8.54 18.62 -31.34
C LEU A 320 -9.60 19.52 -30.67
N ARG A 321 -10.21 20.49 -31.39
CA ARG A 321 -11.27 21.34 -30.85
C ARG A 321 -12.49 20.54 -30.43
N ALA A 322 -12.89 19.56 -31.22
CA ALA A 322 -14.01 18.68 -30.92
C ALA A 322 -13.74 17.84 -29.64
N THR A 323 -12.58 17.21 -29.53
CA THR A 323 -12.14 16.43 -28.36
C THR A 323 -12.10 17.30 -27.09
N ARG A 324 -11.52 18.50 -27.17
CA ARG A 324 -11.53 19.49 -26.09
C ARG A 324 -12.95 19.86 -25.63
N THR A 325 -13.85 20.09 -26.56
CA THR A 325 -15.24 20.44 -26.25
C THR A 325 -15.94 19.29 -25.52
N ARG A 326 -15.73 18.07 -25.98
CA ARG A 326 -16.25 16.86 -25.35
C ARG A 326 -15.69 16.63 -23.94
N LEU A 327 -14.38 16.83 -23.73
CA LEU A 327 -13.75 16.77 -22.41
C LEU A 327 -14.37 17.79 -21.43
N LYS A 328 -14.54 19.05 -21.87
CA LYS A 328 -15.16 20.09 -21.04
C LYS A 328 -16.62 19.77 -20.72
N ALA A 329 -17.39 19.26 -21.68
CA ALA A 329 -18.77 18.84 -21.49
C ALA A 329 -18.84 17.66 -20.49
N THR A 330 -17.97 16.66 -20.62
CA THR A 330 -17.87 15.52 -19.70
C THR A 330 -17.53 15.98 -18.30
N ARG A 331 -16.56 16.85 -18.12
CA ARG A 331 -16.18 17.43 -16.83
C ARG A 331 -17.35 18.15 -16.17
N GLN A 332 -18.06 18.98 -16.90
CA GLN A 332 -19.22 19.73 -16.40
C GLN A 332 -20.36 18.80 -16.01
N TRP A 333 -20.65 17.79 -16.84
CA TRP A 333 -21.67 16.81 -16.56
C TRP A 333 -21.38 16.06 -15.25
N LEU A 334 -20.13 15.60 -15.05
CA LEU A 334 -19.69 14.94 -13.83
C LEU A 334 -19.75 15.88 -12.61
N ALA A 335 -19.35 17.15 -12.76
CA ALA A 335 -19.46 18.15 -11.69
C ALA A 335 -20.91 18.33 -11.23
N ASN A 336 -21.87 18.42 -12.17
CA ASN A 336 -23.29 18.53 -11.86
C ASN A 336 -23.81 17.28 -11.12
N LYS A 337 -23.36 16.08 -11.54
CA LYS A 337 -23.68 14.82 -10.87
C LYS A 337 -23.20 14.80 -9.42
N LEU A 338 -21.96 15.20 -9.19
CA LEU A 338 -21.35 15.28 -7.83
C LEU A 338 -22.06 16.29 -6.92
N GLN A 339 -22.68 17.32 -7.50
CA GLN A 339 -23.46 18.32 -6.76
C GLN A 339 -24.95 17.95 -6.62
N GLY A 340 -25.38 16.81 -7.14
CA GLY A 340 -26.79 16.40 -7.16
C GLY A 340 -27.67 17.30 -8.05
N GLN A 341 -27.07 18.03 -9.00
CA GLN A 341 -27.77 18.97 -9.87
C GLN A 341 -28.20 18.29 -11.19
N HIS A 342 -29.30 18.76 -11.74
CA HIS A 342 -29.68 18.40 -13.10
C HIS A 342 -28.64 18.95 -14.08
N SER A 343 -28.32 18.17 -15.11
CA SER A 343 -27.33 18.56 -16.11
C SER A 343 -28.00 18.73 -17.49
N ASP A 344 -27.93 19.96 -18.02
CA ASP A 344 -28.37 20.30 -19.36
C ASP A 344 -27.33 20.01 -20.44
N VAL A 345 -26.21 19.37 -20.06
CA VAL A 345 -25.14 18.99 -20.99
C VAL A 345 -25.66 17.96 -21.99
N ASP A 346 -25.45 18.23 -23.27
CA ASP A 346 -25.77 17.27 -24.33
C ASP A 346 -25.00 15.95 -24.12
N ARG A 347 -25.76 14.87 -23.95
CA ARG A 347 -25.22 13.53 -23.67
C ARG A 347 -24.41 12.96 -24.84
N SER A 348 -24.58 13.46 -26.06
CA SER A 348 -23.76 13.06 -27.22
C SER A 348 -22.30 13.54 -27.10
N LEU A 349 -22.06 14.59 -26.31
CA LEU A 349 -20.73 15.15 -26.05
C LEU A 349 -19.99 14.43 -24.95
N ILE A 350 -20.66 13.57 -24.18
CA ILE A 350 -20.01 12.86 -23.06
C ILE A 350 -19.12 11.75 -23.61
N ILE A 351 -17.84 11.77 -23.19
CA ILE A 351 -16.88 10.70 -23.48
C ILE A 351 -17.19 9.51 -22.56
N ARG A 352 -17.45 8.35 -23.17
CA ARG A 352 -17.84 7.14 -22.45
C ARG A 352 -16.78 6.05 -22.49
N HIS A 353 -15.95 6.05 -23.53
CA HIS A 353 -14.89 5.07 -23.78
C HIS A 353 -13.56 5.75 -24.05
N LYS A 354 -12.46 5.12 -23.61
CA LYS A 354 -11.12 5.67 -23.80
C LYS A 354 -10.78 5.92 -25.27
N ASP A 355 -11.30 5.08 -26.17
CA ASP A 355 -11.02 5.19 -27.61
C ASP A 355 -11.55 6.48 -28.22
N GLU A 356 -12.60 7.06 -27.66
CA GLU A 356 -13.13 8.36 -28.08
C GLU A 356 -12.16 9.53 -27.81
N LEU A 357 -11.22 9.34 -26.86
CA LEU A 357 -10.13 10.25 -26.58
C LEU A 357 -8.85 9.83 -27.30
N LEU A 358 -8.56 8.54 -27.36
CA LEU A 358 -7.32 7.98 -27.88
C LEU A 358 -7.23 8.12 -29.42
N GLN A 359 -8.31 7.78 -30.17
CA GLN A 359 -8.26 7.81 -31.64
C GLN A 359 -7.91 9.17 -32.23
N PRO A 360 -8.45 10.32 -31.74
CA PRO A 360 -8.01 11.64 -32.19
C PRO A 360 -6.52 11.92 -31.97
N LEU A 361 -5.96 11.46 -30.84
CA LEU A 361 -4.54 11.63 -30.51
C LEU A 361 -3.66 10.79 -31.44
N LEU A 362 -4.06 9.54 -31.69
CA LEU A 362 -3.35 8.64 -32.61
C LEU A 362 -3.35 9.16 -34.05
N LEU A 363 -4.45 9.78 -34.52
CA LEU A 363 -4.46 10.41 -35.85
C LEU A 363 -3.48 11.58 -35.89
N CYS A 364 -3.45 12.45 -34.87
CA CYS A 364 -2.47 13.52 -34.76
C CYS A 364 -1.03 12.97 -34.79
N TYR A 365 -0.78 11.88 -34.04
CA TYR A 365 0.54 11.23 -33.98
C TYR A 365 0.97 10.74 -35.37
N ARG A 366 0.13 9.94 -36.05
CA ARG A 366 0.42 9.47 -37.42
C ARG A 366 0.66 10.61 -38.35
N SER A 367 -0.18 11.65 -38.31
CA SER A 367 -0.03 12.81 -39.15
C SER A 367 1.31 13.54 -38.99
N LEU A 368 1.81 13.64 -37.73
CA LEU A 368 3.12 14.23 -37.47
C LEU A 368 4.25 13.34 -38.01
N ILE A 369 4.17 12.04 -37.86
CA ILE A 369 5.16 11.09 -38.39
C ILE A 369 5.19 11.18 -39.94
N ASP A 370 4.03 11.14 -40.58
CA ASP A 370 3.91 11.25 -42.06
C ASP A 370 4.39 12.58 -42.60
N SER A 371 4.33 13.64 -41.76
CA SER A 371 4.85 14.99 -42.09
C SER A 371 6.33 15.15 -41.76
N ASN A 372 7.04 14.07 -41.39
CA ASN A 372 8.44 14.06 -40.98
C ASN A 372 8.77 14.95 -39.78
N LEU A 373 7.89 14.91 -38.75
CA LEU A 373 7.98 15.67 -37.49
C LEU A 373 7.98 14.73 -36.27
N PRO A 374 8.86 13.68 -36.22
CA PRO A 374 8.86 12.70 -35.14
C PRO A 374 9.19 13.33 -33.77
N GLU A 375 10.01 14.36 -33.68
CA GLU A 375 10.36 15.05 -32.44
C GLU A 375 9.13 15.65 -31.77
N ILE A 376 8.19 16.19 -32.54
CA ILE A 376 6.94 16.73 -32.03
C ILE A 376 5.97 15.62 -31.69
N ALA A 377 5.88 14.58 -32.52
CA ALA A 377 5.03 13.40 -32.24
C ALA A 377 5.42 12.74 -30.93
N ASN A 378 6.73 12.56 -30.72
CA ASN A 378 7.31 11.93 -29.52
C ASN A 378 7.42 12.88 -28.32
N GLY A 379 6.90 14.10 -28.38
CA GLY A 379 6.80 15.06 -27.30
C GLY A 379 5.59 14.82 -26.38
N LYS A 380 4.92 15.90 -25.98
CA LYS A 380 3.74 15.85 -25.10
C LYS A 380 2.57 15.04 -25.66
N LEU A 381 2.48 14.90 -26.99
CA LEU A 381 1.44 14.08 -27.61
C LEU A 381 1.61 12.60 -27.25
N LEU A 382 2.83 12.07 -27.30
CA LEU A 382 3.10 10.70 -26.90
C LEU A 382 2.87 10.49 -25.40
N ASP A 383 3.26 11.46 -24.55
CA ASP A 383 2.96 11.42 -23.11
C ASP A 383 1.44 11.35 -22.86
N PHE A 384 0.66 12.13 -23.61
CA PHE A 384 -0.79 12.10 -23.49
C PHE A 384 -1.37 10.74 -23.91
N ILE A 385 -0.87 10.13 -24.99
CA ILE A 385 -1.27 8.78 -25.45
C ILE A 385 -0.98 7.75 -24.35
N TYR A 386 0.21 7.78 -23.75
CA TYR A 386 0.58 6.89 -22.66
C TYR A 386 -0.30 7.07 -21.41
N ARG A 387 -0.63 8.32 -21.05
CA ARG A 387 -1.58 8.61 -19.97
C ARG A 387 -2.95 8.00 -20.23
N VAL A 388 -3.49 8.18 -21.45
CA VAL A 388 -4.80 7.61 -21.80
C VAL A 388 -4.78 6.07 -21.74
N ASN A 389 -3.69 5.42 -22.14
CA ASN A 389 -3.57 3.97 -22.09
C ASN A 389 -3.48 3.42 -20.65
N CYS A 390 -2.74 4.11 -19.77
CA CYS A 390 -2.51 3.64 -18.41
C CYS A 390 -3.61 4.03 -17.42
N PHE A 391 -4.18 5.25 -17.56
CA PHE A 391 -5.18 5.78 -16.63
C PHE A 391 -6.63 5.69 -17.16
N GLY A 392 -6.84 5.44 -18.45
CA GLY A 392 -8.16 5.44 -19.06
C GLY A 392 -8.87 6.79 -18.90
N ILE A 393 -10.20 6.78 -19.03
CA ILE A 393 -11.04 7.95 -18.71
C ILE A 393 -11.49 7.93 -17.23
N GLU A 394 -11.08 6.93 -16.47
CA GLU A 394 -11.50 6.64 -15.10
C GLU A 394 -10.51 7.13 -14.04
N LEU A 395 -9.28 7.47 -14.40
CA LEU A 395 -8.12 7.69 -13.55
C LEU A 395 -7.66 6.41 -12.83
N LEU A 396 -8.55 5.77 -12.12
CA LEU A 396 -8.36 4.53 -11.37
C LEU A 396 -9.58 3.64 -11.55
N LYS A 397 -9.37 2.34 -11.77
CA LYS A 397 -10.44 1.36 -11.68
C LYS A 397 -10.79 1.12 -10.22
N LEU A 398 -12.10 1.07 -9.92
CA LEU A 398 -12.54 0.79 -8.56
C LEU A 398 -12.81 -0.69 -8.38
N ASP A 399 -12.08 -1.33 -7.46
CA ASP A 399 -12.40 -2.66 -6.98
C ASP A 399 -13.52 -2.61 -5.95
N ILE A 400 -14.36 -3.62 -5.98
CA ILE A 400 -15.40 -3.84 -4.99
C ILE A 400 -14.96 -5.00 -4.11
N ARG A 401 -14.96 -4.81 -2.79
CA ARG A 401 -14.67 -5.89 -1.84
C ARG A 401 -15.78 -6.03 -0.83
N GLN A 402 -16.25 -7.27 -0.63
CA GLN A 402 -17.28 -7.62 0.35
C GLN A 402 -17.06 -9.02 0.91
N GLU A 403 -17.50 -9.25 2.14
CA GLU A 403 -17.40 -10.52 2.84
C GLU A 403 -18.35 -11.58 2.27
N SER A 404 -17.87 -12.84 2.14
CA SER A 404 -18.64 -13.98 1.62
C SER A 404 -19.96 -14.20 2.35
N GLY A 405 -20.02 -13.97 3.68
CA GLY A 405 -21.22 -14.07 4.47
C GLY A 405 -22.36 -13.18 3.99
N ARG A 406 -22.04 -11.95 3.55
CA ARG A 406 -23.03 -11.01 3.02
C ARG A 406 -23.68 -11.50 1.73
N HIS A 407 -22.88 -12.14 0.87
CA HIS A 407 -23.41 -12.73 -0.38
C HIS A 407 -24.30 -13.94 -0.06
N ARG A 408 -23.89 -14.79 0.88
CA ARG A 408 -24.72 -15.92 1.33
C ARG A 408 -26.06 -15.46 1.89
N GLN A 409 -26.07 -14.40 2.71
CA GLN A 409 -27.30 -13.79 3.22
C GLN A 409 -28.20 -13.27 2.09
N ALA A 410 -27.62 -12.61 1.08
CA ALA A 410 -28.36 -12.10 -0.07
C ALA A 410 -28.98 -13.24 -0.90
N ILE A 411 -28.22 -14.32 -1.16
CA ILE A 411 -28.77 -15.51 -1.86
C ILE A 411 -29.81 -16.21 -0.99
N SER A 412 -29.65 -16.25 0.34
CA SER A 412 -30.64 -16.81 1.25
C SER A 412 -31.98 -16.08 1.17
N ALA A 413 -31.96 -14.75 1.14
CA ALA A 413 -33.14 -13.93 0.94
C ALA A 413 -33.85 -14.24 -0.39
N ILE A 414 -33.09 -14.48 -1.48
CA ILE A 414 -33.68 -14.92 -2.76
C ILE A 414 -34.31 -16.28 -2.64
N THR A 415 -33.63 -17.26 -2.06
CA THR A 415 -34.15 -18.63 -1.96
C THR A 415 -35.35 -18.74 -1.01
N GLU A 416 -35.38 -17.97 0.06
CA GLU A 416 -36.54 -17.87 0.97
C GLU A 416 -37.74 -17.22 0.29
N TYR A 417 -37.52 -16.13 -0.47
CA TYR A 417 -38.56 -15.51 -1.28
C TYR A 417 -39.19 -16.48 -2.29
N LEU A 418 -38.36 -17.33 -2.90
CA LEU A 418 -38.83 -18.35 -3.84
C LEU A 418 -39.44 -19.59 -3.17
N GLY A 419 -39.51 -19.64 -1.86
CA GLY A 419 -40.01 -20.79 -1.08
C GLY A 419 -39.08 -22.02 -1.12
N LEU A 420 -37.79 -21.85 -1.45
CA LEU A 420 -36.80 -22.91 -1.53
C LEU A 420 -36.09 -23.18 -0.18
N GLY A 421 -36.29 -22.32 0.80
CA GLY A 421 -35.65 -22.41 2.12
C GLY A 421 -34.36 -21.59 2.25
N ASN A 422 -33.70 -21.71 3.41
CA ASN A 422 -32.53 -20.92 3.78
C ASN A 422 -31.24 -21.48 3.18
N PHE A 423 -30.66 -20.78 2.21
CA PHE A 423 -29.44 -21.17 1.50
C PHE A 423 -28.23 -21.41 2.43
N GLU A 424 -28.16 -20.69 3.57
CA GLU A 424 -27.03 -20.83 4.51
C GLU A 424 -27.04 -22.20 5.21
N THR A 425 -28.17 -22.90 5.27
CA THR A 425 -28.30 -24.22 5.88
C THR A 425 -28.02 -25.37 4.90
N TRP A 426 -27.87 -25.08 3.60
CA TRP A 426 -27.65 -26.11 2.60
C TRP A 426 -26.21 -26.65 2.62
N THR A 427 -26.04 -27.89 2.18
CA THR A 427 -24.71 -28.45 1.94
C THR A 427 -24.03 -27.72 0.79
N GLU A 428 -22.70 -27.70 0.81
CA GLU A 428 -21.93 -27.02 -0.24
C GLU A 428 -22.27 -27.55 -1.64
N GLN A 429 -22.46 -28.86 -1.80
CA GLN A 429 -22.88 -29.44 -3.08
C GLN A 429 -24.28 -28.96 -3.53
N ALA A 430 -25.22 -28.81 -2.61
CA ALA A 430 -26.55 -28.29 -2.93
C ALA A 430 -26.46 -26.81 -3.36
N ARG A 431 -25.64 -26.02 -2.70
CA ARG A 431 -25.37 -24.63 -3.07
C ARG A 431 -24.79 -24.52 -4.47
N GLN A 432 -23.77 -25.30 -4.79
CA GLN A 432 -23.14 -25.31 -6.12
C GLN A 432 -24.15 -25.70 -7.20
N ASN A 433 -24.94 -26.77 -6.99
CA ASN A 433 -25.92 -27.23 -7.96
C ASN A 433 -26.97 -26.17 -8.27
N PHE A 434 -27.54 -25.53 -7.24
CA PHE A 434 -28.51 -24.44 -7.39
C PHE A 434 -27.88 -23.27 -8.15
N LEU A 435 -26.72 -22.78 -7.70
CA LEU A 435 -26.08 -21.62 -8.31
C LEU A 435 -25.72 -21.87 -9.79
N LEU A 436 -25.18 -23.06 -10.13
CA LEU A 436 -24.87 -23.43 -11.51
C LEU A 436 -26.13 -23.54 -12.39
N GLN A 437 -27.21 -24.10 -11.86
CA GLN A 437 -28.48 -24.17 -12.55
C GLN A 437 -29.01 -22.77 -12.87
N GLU A 438 -29.02 -21.89 -11.88
CA GLU A 438 -29.53 -20.55 -12.06
C GLU A 438 -28.62 -19.65 -12.90
N LEU A 439 -27.32 -19.82 -12.86
CA LEU A 439 -26.38 -19.13 -13.76
C LEU A 439 -26.61 -19.49 -15.23
N GLN A 440 -27.04 -20.72 -15.53
CA GLN A 440 -27.36 -21.17 -16.89
C GLN A 440 -28.77 -20.80 -17.33
N SER A 441 -29.68 -20.53 -16.39
CA SER A 441 -31.05 -20.11 -16.64
C SER A 441 -31.10 -18.72 -17.30
N LYS A 442 -32.02 -18.53 -18.26
CA LYS A 442 -32.33 -17.21 -18.84
C LYS A 442 -33.37 -16.44 -18.04
N ARG A 443 -34.09 -17.15 -17.16
CA ARG A 443 -35.13 -16.57 -16.34
C ARG A 443 -34.52 -15.84 -15.15
N PRO A 444 -34.84 -14.57 -14.91
CA PRO A 444 -34.44 -13.89 -13.67
C PRO A 444 -35.14 -14.52 -12.46
N LEU A 445 -34.44 -14.60 -11.33
CA LEU A 445 -34.99 -15.10 -10.07
C LEU A 445 -35.97 -14.09 -9.42
N LEU A 446 -35.62 -12.81 -9.56
CA LEU A 446 -36.39 -11.72 -8.98
C LEU A 446 -37.11 -10.91 -10.07
N PRO A 447 -38.37 -10.52 -9.85
CA PRO A 447 -39.05 -9.52 -10.70
C PRO A 447 -38.31 -8.17 -10.66
N LYS A 448 -38.33 -7.43 -11.77
CA LYS A 448 -37.61 -6.14 -11.87
C LYS A 448 -37.99 -5.14 -10.77
N HIS A 449 -39.26 -5.12 -10.35
CA HIS A 449 -39.71 -4.20 -9.30
C HIS A 449 -39.20 -4.56 -7.89
N LEU A 450 -38.85 -5.81 -7.64
CA LEU A 450 -38.27 -6.25 -6.36
C LEU A 450 -36.77 -5.84 -6.21
N ASN A 451 -36.22 -5.31 -7.27
CA ASN A 451 -34.89 -4.70 -7.23
C ASN A 451 -34.91 -3.23 -6.75
N GLU A 452 -36.04 -2.67 -6.35
CA GLU A 452 -36.12 -1.31 -5.83
C GLU A 452 -36.00 -1.27 -4.31
N PRO A 453 -35.38 -0.21 -3.73
CA PRO A 453 -35.09 -0.12 -2.29
C PRO A 453 -36.31 -0.13 -1.36
N THR A 454 -37.49 0.05 -1.91
CA THR A 454 -38.75 0.21 -1.19
C THR A 454 -39.52 -1.09 -0.97
N ASP A 455 -39.00 -2.23 -1.44
CA ASP A 455 -39.78 -3.47 -1.36
C ASP A 455 -39.64 -4.15 0.01
N SER A 456 -40.77 -4.34 0.66
CA SER A 456 -40.94 -4.95 1.99
C SER A 456 -40.52 -6.43 2.08
N LEU A 457 -40.12 -7.05 0.98
CA LEU A 457 -39.71 -8.45 0.91
C LEU A 457 -38.25 -8.69 1.34
N ILE A 458 -37.46 -7.63 1.44
CA ILE A 458 -36.06 -7.70 1.92
C ILE A 458 -35.93 -6.76 3.11
N GLU A 459 -36.36 -7.21 4.27
CA GLU A 459 -36.35 -6.39 5.50
C GLU A 459 -34.97 -6.12 6.06
N HIS A 460 -33.94 -6.91 5.67
CA HIS A 460 -32.61 -6.81 6.27
C HIS A 460 -31.75 -5.73 5.57
N PRO A 461 -31.32 -4.66 6.28
CA PRO A 461 -30.59 -3.54 5.66
C PRO A 461 -29.30 -3.96 4.95
N ASP A 462 -28.57 -4.93 5.48
CA ASP A 462 -27.32 -5.41 4.87
C ASP A 462 -27.55 -6.12 3.54
N VAL A 463 -28.66 -6.85 3.41
CA VAL A 463 -29.04 -7.50 2.15
C VAL A 463 -29.49 -6.46 1.13
N GLN A 464 -30.27 -5.46 1.55
CA GLN A 464 -30.65 -4.33 0.70
C GLN A 464 -29.42 -3.61 0.14
N GLU A 465 -28.38 -3.42 0.97
CA GLU A 465 -27.14 -2.78 0.54
C GLU A 465 -26.36 -3.62 -0.50
N VAL A 466 -26.35 -4.97 -0.39
CA VAL A 466 -25.75 -5.83 -1.42
C VAL A 466 -26.46 -5.64 -2.76
N PHE A 467 -27.78 -5.67 -2.79
CA PHE A 467 -28.55 -5.46 -4.03
C PHE A 467 -28.38 -4.05 -4.59
N ALA A 468 -28.40 -3.02 -3.73
CA ALA A 468 -28.19 -1.64 -4.15
C ALA A 468 -26.78 -1.45 -4.74
N THR A 469 -25.78 -2.10 -4.16
CA THR A 469 -24.42 -2.14 -4.70
C THR A 469 -24.40 -2.75 -6.10
N MET A 470 -24.98 -3.94 -6.28
CA MET A 470 -25.00 -4.62 -7.59
C MET A 470 -25.71 -3.78 -8.66
N ARG A 471 -26.82 -3.09 -8.32
CA ARG A 471 -27.50 -2.15 -9.25
C ARG A 471 -26.62 -0.96 -9.60
N THR A 472 -25.96 -0.37 -8.61
CA THR A 472 -25.01 0.74 -8.84
C THR A 472 -23.91 0.32 -9.81
N LEU A 473 -23.39 -0.90 -9.69
CA LEU A 473 -22.36 -1.42 -10.60
C LEU A 473 -22.90 -1.64 -12.02
N ALA A 474 -24.16 -2.09 -12.16
CA ALA A 474 -24.78 -2.30 -13.47
C ALA A 474 -24.96 -0.98 -14.26
N GLU A 475 -25.04 0.16 -13.58
CA GLU A 475 -25.16 1.48 -14.19
C GLU A 475 -23.83 2.11 -14.61
N GLN A 476 -22.70 1.54 -14.19
CA GLN A 476 -21.37 2.11 -14.46
C GLN A 476 -20.75 1.56 -15.74
N PRO A 477 -19.91 2.36 -16.43
CA PRO A 477 -19.09 1.85 -17.52
C PRO A 477 -18.17 0.72 -17.02
N LYS A 478 -18.04 -0.33 -17.84
CA LYS A 478 -17.15 -1.47 -17.53
C LYS A 478 -15.73 -1.02 -17.19
N GLU A 479 -15.23 -0.05 -17.90
CA GLU A 479 -13.88 0.47 -17.76
C GLU A 479 -13.62 1.08 -16.39
N SER A 480 -14.65 1.61 -15.72
CA SER A 480 -14.55 2.22 -14.39
C SER A 480 -14.42 1.18 -13.26
N LEU A 481 -14.74 -0.08 -13.55
CA LEU A 481 -14.77 -1.16 -12.57
C LEU A 481 -13.56 -2.06 -12.71
N GLY A 482 -12.98 -2.45 -11.57
CA GLY A 482 -11.87 -3.38 -11.46
C GLY A 482 -12.35 -4.82 -11.24
N ALA A 483 -11.96 -5.41 -10.12
CA ALA A 483 -12.37 -6.74 -9.69
C ALA A 483 -13.47 -6.67 -8.62
N TYR A 484 -14.22 -7.76 -8.50
CA TYR A 484 -15.07 -8.02 -7.33
C TYR A 484 -14.37 -9.03 -6.42
N ILE A 485 -13.87 -8.56 -5.28
CA ILE A 485 -13.06 -9.34 -4.34
C ILE A 485 -13.98 -9.88 -3.24
N ILE A 486 -13.87 -11.16 -2.96
CA ILE A 486 -14.60 -11.82 -1.88
C ILE A 486 -13.65 -12.05 -0.71
N SER A 487 -13.79 -11.29 0.37
CA SER A 487 -13.09 -11.57 1.61
C SER A 487 -13.69 -12.77 2.34
N MET A 488 -12.87 -13.49 3.11
CA MET A 488 -13.26 -14.73 3.80
C MET A 488 -13.85 -15.78 2.85
N ALA A 489 -13.28 -15.88 1.64
CA ALA A 489 -13.69 -16.90 0.67
C ALA A 489 -13.16 -18.28 1.11
N GLU A 490 -14.04 -19.26 1.13
CA GLU A 490 -13.71 -20.65 1.54
C GLU A 490 -14.15 -21.67 0.49
N TYR A 491 -15.31 -21.44 -0.12
CA TYR A 491 -15.98 -22.44 -0.97
C TYR A 491 -16.19 -21.97 -2.41
N PRO A 492 -16.30 -22.92 -3.38
CA PRO A 492 -16.69 -22.61 -4.75
C PRO A 492 -18.02 -21.82 -4.84
N SER A 493 -18.97 -22.13 -3.95
CA SER A 493 -20.26 -21.44 -3.92
C SER A 493 -20.15 -19.93 -3.60
N ASP A 494 -19.10 -19.47 -2.91
CA ASP A 494 -18.90 -18.04 -2.64
C ASP A 494 -18.64 -17.26 -3.94
N VAL A 495 -17.87 -17.83 -4.86
CA VAL A 495 -17.59 -17.26 -6.18
C VAL A 495 -18.84 -17.28 -7.06
N LEU A 496 -19.52 -18.42 -7.13
CA LEU A 496 -20.75 -18.60 -7.94
C LEU A 496 -21.90 -17.69 -7.45
N ALA A 497 -22.00 -17.45 -6.14
CA ALA A 497 -23.00 -16.56 -5.57
C ALA A 497 -22.85 -15.11 -6.07
N VAL A 498 -21.63 -14.60 -6.09
CA VAL A 498 -21.35 -13.25 -6.62
C VAL A 498 -21.67 -13.16 -8.12
N LEU A 499 -21.32 -14.19 -8.90
CA LEU A 499 -21.65 -14.24 -10.32
C LEU A 499 -23.17 -14.24 -10.55
N LEU A 500 -23.93 -14.96 -9.72
CA LEU A 500 -25.38 -14.96 -9.78
C LEU A 500 -25.96 -13.60 -9.41
N LEU A 501 -25.47 -12.95 -8.37
CA LEU A 501 -25.90 -11.60 -7.99
C LEU A 501 -25.61 -10.57 -9.08
N GLN A 502 -24.47 -10.63 -9.74
CA GLN A 502 -24.15 -9.78 -10.89
C GLN A 502 -25.13 -10.00 -12.06
N LYS A 503 -25.43 -11.26 -12.35
CA LYS A 503 -26.40 -11.63 -13.38
C LYS A 503 -27.81 -11.09 -13.07
N GLU A 504 -28.29 -11.29 -11.83
CA GLU A 504 -29.63 -10.83 -11.40
C GLU A 504 -29.76 -9.30 -11.41
N ALA A 505 -28.65 -8.58 -11.15
CA ALA A 505 -28.58 -7.13 -11.28
C ALA A 505 -28.52 -6.64 -12.74
N GLY A 506 -28.38 -7.53 -13.71
CA GLY A 506 -28.32 -7.18 -15.13
C GLY A 506 -26.97 -6.57 -15.55
N ILE A 507 -25.88 -6.90 -14.87
CA ILE A 507 -24.54 -6.46 -15.27
C ILE A 507 -24.19 -7.17 -16.59
N GLU A 508 -24.16 -6.40 -17.67
CA GLU A 508 -23.93 -6.92 -19.02
C GLU A 508 -22.52 -7.54 -19.18
N HIS A 509 -21.55 -6.91 -18.55
CA HIS A 509 -20.17 -7.37 -18.52
C HIS A 509 -19.76 -7.68 -17.08
N PRO A 510 -19.94 -8.92 -16.59
CA PRO A 510 -19.62 -9.26 -15.21
C PRO A 510 -18.17 -8.91 -14.84
N LEU A 511 -18.00 -8.33 -13.65
CA LEU A 511 -16.67 -8.12 -13.08
C LEU A 511 -16.02 -9.49 -12.83
N ARG A 512 -14.72 -9.56 -13.04
CA ARG A 512 -13.95 -10.74 -12.60
C ARG A 512 -14.09 -10.90 -11.09
N VAL A 513 -14.46 -12.09 -10.64
CA VAL A 513 -14.66 -12.41 -9.24
C VAL A 513 -13.39 -13.03 -8.70
N VAL A 514 -12.84 -12.42 -7.65
CA VAL A 514 -11.52 -12.76 -7.08
C VAL A 514 -11.72 -13.27 -5.66
N PRO A 515 -11.61 -14.57 -5.40
CA PRO A 515 -11.61 -15.08 -4.03
C PRO A 515 -10.32 -14.67 -3.31
N LEU A 516 -10.45 -14.18 -2.07
CA LEU A 516 -9.36 -13.86 -1.18
C LEU A 516 -9.28 -14.93 -0.09
N PHE A 517 -8.15 -15.65 -0.04
CA PHE A 517 -7.85 -16.64 0.99
C PHE A 517 -6.97 -15.99 2.07
N GLU A 518 -7.46 -15.92 3.30
CA GLU A 518 -6.91 -15.05 4.35
C GLU A 518 -6.33 -15.80 5.54
N THR A 519 -6.95 -16.90 6.00
CA THR A 519 -6.49 -17.68 7.14
C THR A 519 -5.62 -18.86 6.70
N LEU A 520 -4.92 -19.52 7.64
CA LEU A 520 -4.20 -20.77 7.32
C LEU A 520 -5.12 -21.80 6.68
N LYS A 521 -6.30 -21.99 7.24
CA LYS A 521 -7.30 -22.94 6.71
C LYS A 521 -7.71 -22.61 5.29
N ASP A 522 -7.92 -21.32 4.98
CA ASP A 522 -8.34 -20.89 3.66
C ASP A 522 -7.20 -21.09 2.65
N LEU A 523 -5.97 -20.75 3.04
CA LEU A 523 -4.78 -20.95 2.21
C LEU A 523 -4.55 -22.43 1.89
N ASP A 524 -4.65 -23.32 2.88
CA ASP A 524 -4.54 -24.77 2.69
C ASP A 524 -5.69 -25.34 1.83
N GLY A 525 -6.87 -24.69 1.83
CA GLY A 525 -8.05 -25.07 1.03
C GLY A 525 -8.09 -24.47 -0.38
N ALA A 526 -7.28 -23.45 -0.66
CA ALA A 526 -7.38 -22.63 -1.86
C ALA A 526 -7.29 -23.42 -3.17
N ALA A 527 -6.27 -24.26 -3.29
CA ALA A 527 -6.07 -25.10 -4.48
C ALA A 527 -7.24 -26.05 -4.74
N LYS A 528 -7.79 -26.66 -3.69
CA LYS A 528 -8.97 -27.55 -3.80
C LYS A 528 -10.21 -26.77 -4.27
N THR A 529 -10.45 -25.59 -3.73
CA THR A 529 -11.57 -24.72 -4.12
C THR A 529 -11.44 -24.32 -5.59
N MET A 530 -10.26 -23.89 -6.03
CA MET A 530 -10.03 -23.50 -7.42
C MET A 530 -10.07 -24.68 -8.38
N ASN A 531 -9.52 -25.83 -8.01
CA ASN A 531 -9.63 -27.05 -8.81
C ASN A 531 -11.10 -27.47 -9.01
N THR A 532 -11.93 -27.35 -7.98
CA THR A 532 -13.37 -27.63 -8.10
C THR A 532 -14.05 -26.69 -9.09
N LEU A 533 -13.77 -25.38 -9.02
CA LEU A 533 -14.32 -24.38 -9.96
C LEU A 533 -13.85 -24.63 -11.39
N PHE A 534 -12.58 -24.89 -11.62
CA PHE A 534 -12.02 -25.13 -12.96
C PHE A 534 -12.49 -26.45 -13.60
N ASN A 535 -12.96 -27.40 -12.82
CA ASN A 535 -13.63 -28.60 -13.33
C ASN A 535 -15.07 -28.35 -13.77
N MET A 536 -15.72 -27.25 -13.36
CA MET A 536 -17.07 -26.92 -13.79
C MET A 536 -17.05 -26.39 -15.23
N HIS A 537 -17.66 -27.08 -16.15
CA HIS A 537 -17.66 -26.72 -17.58
C HIS A 537 -18.16 -25.29 -17.83
N TRP A 538 -19.26 -24.90 -17.21
CA TRP A 538 -19.80 -23.55 -17.32
C TRP A 538 -18.80 -22.49 -16.82
N TYR A 539 -18.19 -22.73 -15.67
CA TYR A 539 -17.23 -21.81 -15.08
C TYR A 539 -15.98 -21.62 -15.95
N LYS A 540 -15.45 -22.74 -16.49
CA LYS A 540 -14.30 -22.70 -17.39
C LYS A 540 -14.57 -21.89 -18.65
N GLN A 541 -15.79 -21.99 -19.21
CA GLN A 541 -16.19 -21.16 -20.35
C GLN A 541 -16.35 -19.68 -19.95
N HIS A 542 -16.90 -19.41 -18.77
CA HIS A 542 -17.11 -18.06 -18.26
C HIS A 542 -15.81 -17.28 -18.09
N ILE A 543 -14.78 -17.90 -17.50
CA ILE A 543 -13.48 -17.26 -17.25
C ILE A 543 -12.60 -17.08 -18.51
N GLN A 544 -12.94 -17.71 -19.62
CA GLN A 544 -12.22 -17.61 -20.89
C GLN A 544 -10.71 -17.87 -20.76
N GLY A 545 -10.33 -18.83 -19.93
CA GLY A 545 -8.94 -19.24 -19.71
C GLY A 545 -8.10 -18.27 -18.85
N LYS A 546 -8.70 -17.27 -18.23
CA LYS A 546 -8.00 -16.30 -17.32
C LYS A 546 -8.70 -16.25 -15.96
N HIS A 547 -7.91 -16.26 -14.90
CA HIS A 547 -8.46 -16.13 -13.56
C HIS A 547 -7.51 -15.38 -12.63
N GLU A 548 -8.07 -14.84 -11.54
CA GLU A 548 -7.32 -14.12 -10.51
C GLU A 548 -7.71 -14.64 -9.12
N VAL A 549 -6.70 -14.85 -8.28
CA VAL A 549 -6.86 -15.26 -6.88
C VAL A 549 -6.06 -14.33 -6.00
N MET A 550 -6.65 -13.87 -4.91
CA MET A 550 -5.97 -13.01 -3.96
C MET A 550 -5.43 -13.79 -2.76
N ILE A 551 -4.19 -13.50 -2.41
CA ILE A 551 -3.50 -14.06 -1.24
C ILE A 551 -3.49 -13.03 -0.12
N GLY A 552 -4.04 -13.40 1.05
CA GLY A 552 -4.09 -12.56 2.23
C GLY A 552 -2.84 -12.69 3.10
N TYR A 553 -2.24 -11.57 3.46
CA TYR A 553 -1.02 -11.51 4.28
C TYR A 553 -1.29 -11.13 5.74
N SER A 554 -2.16 -10.16 5.96
CA SER A 554 -2.37 -9.56 7.27
C SER A 554 -3.12 -10.46 8.25
N ASP A 555 -4.24 -11.04 7.81
CA ASP A 555 -5.07 -11.88 8.66
C ASP A 555 -4.42 -13.26 8.88
N SER A 556 -3.69 -13.81 7.90
CA SER A 556 -2.91 -15.05 8.07
C SER A 556 -1.79 -14.89 9.11
N ALA A 557 -1.05 -13.79 9.06
CA ALA A 557 0.01 -13.54 10.05
C ALA A 557 -0.55 -13.30 11.47
N LYS A 558 -1.72 -12.66 11.59
CA LYS A 558 -2.42 -12.52 12.86
C LYS A 558 -2.95 -13.85 13.39
N ASP A 559 -3.36 -14.78 12.51
CA ASP A 559 -3.86 -16.11 12.87
C ASP A 559 -2.75 -17.05 13.35
N ALA A 560 -1.58 -17.01 12.71
CA ALA A 560 -0.57 -18.07 12.82
C ALA A 560 0.85 -17.59 13.16
N GLY A 561 1.07 -16.28 13.24
CA GLY A 561 2.41 -15.72 13.31
C GLY A 561 3.08 -15.61 11.96
N PHE A 562 4.18 -14.86 11.92
CA PHE A 562 4.83 -14.43 10.67
C PHE A 562 5.37 -15.59 9.82
N MET A 563 6.18 -16.49 10.42
CA MET A 563 6.84 -17.58 9.70
C MET A 563 5.80 -18.54 9.08
N SER A 564 4.82 -18.98 9.89
CA SER A 564 3.83 -19.97 9.46
C SER A 564 2.89 -19.40 8.39
N ALA A 565 2.52 -18.12 8.52
CA ALA A 565 1.72 -17.44 7.50
C ALA A 565 2.46 -17.33 6.16
N ASN A 566 3.73 -16.91 6.18
CA ASN A 566 4.53 -16.79 4.96
C ASN A 566 4.70 -18.14 4.25
N TRP A 567 4.94 -19.22 5.01
CA TRP A 567 5.05 -20.56 4.43
C TRP A 567 3.73 -21.05 3.84
N ALA A 568 2.62 -20.84 4.51
CA ALA A 568 1.29 -21.19 3.99
C ALA A 568 0.97 -20.41 2.70
N GLN A 569 1.31 -19.13 2.64
CA GLN A 569 1.17 -18.31 1.44
C GLN A 569 2.02 -18.82 0.29
N TYR A 570 3.29 -19.20 0.56
CA TYR A 570 4.18 -19.77 -0.46
C TYR A 570 3.61 -21.07 -1.04
N ARG A 571 3.21 -22.02 -0.19
CA ARG A 571 2.58 -23.28 -0.61
C ARG A 571 1.29 -23.07 -1.41
N ALA A 572 0.41 -22.21 -0.90
CA ALA A 572 -0.85 -21.92 -1.59
C ALA A 572 -0.62 -21.39 -3.01
N GLN A 573 0.37 -20.52 -3.20
CA GLN A 573 0.73 -19.98 -4.52
C GLN A 573 1.25 -21.09 -5.46
N GLU A 574 2.11 -21.99 -4.96
CA GLU A 574 2.61 -23.13 -5.76
C GLU A 574 1.46 -24.05 -6.20
N GLU A 575 0.62 -24.43 -5.24
CA GLU A 575 -0.50 -25.34 -5.50
C GLU A 575 -1.53 -24.72 -6.46
N LEU A 576 -1.85 -23.43 -6.27
CA LEU A 576 -2.73 -22.68 -7.16
C LEU A 576 -2.16 -22.58 -8.58
N THR A 577 -0.87 -22.34 -8.70
CA THR A 577 -0.16 -22.30 -9.99
C THR A 577 -0.22 -23.66 -10.69
N ALA A 578 0.03 -24.74 -9.97
CA ALA A 578 -0.05 -26.09 -10.50
C ALA A 578 -1.48 -26.46 -10.97
N VAL A 579 -2.49 -26.13 -10.18
CA VAL A 579 -3.91 -26.32 -10.54
C VAL A 579 -4.26 -25.51 -11.79
N ALA A 580 -3.86 -24.26 -11.87
CA ALA A 580 -4.12 -23.42 -13.03
C ALA A 580 -3.48 -23.98 -14.31
N GLN A 581 -2.23 -24.45 -14.23
CA GLN A 581 -1.52 -25.10 -15.35
C GLN A 581 -2.24 -26.37 -15.80
N GLN A 582 -2.67 -27.23 -14.86
CA GLN A 582 -3.41 -28.46 -15.15
C GLN A 582 -4.69 -28.17 -15.95
N HIS A 583 -5.36 -27.06 -15.68
CA HIS A 583 -6.60 -26.67 -16.36
C HIS A 583 -6.38 -25.71 -17.55
N SER A 584 -5.14 -25.40 -17.92
CA SER A 584 -4.77 -24.41 -18.95
C SER A 584 -5.41 -23.02 -18.69
N VAL A 585 -5.38 -22.60 -17.44
CA VAL A 585 -5.85 -21.27 -17.00
C VAL A 585 -4.65 -20.40 -16.75
N GLN A 586 -4.63 -19.21 -17.35
CA GLN A 586 -3.67 -18.15 -17.02
C GLN A 586 -4.09 -17.54 -15.68
N LEU A 587 -3.32 -17.83 -14.64
CA LEU A 587 -3.57 -17.34 -13.29
C LEU A 587 -2.78 -16.08 -13.01
N THR A 588 -3.44 -15.03 -12.52
CA THR A 588 -2.80 -13.87 -11.91
C THR A 588 -2.96 -13.95 -10.40
N LEU A 589 -1.87 -13.90 -9.67
CA LEU A 589 -1.92 -13.81 -8.21
C LEU A 589 -1.99 -12.33 -7.80
N PHE A 590 -2.99 -12.03 -6.98
CA PHE A 590 -3.17 -10.72 -6.39
C PHE A 590 -2.62 -10.74 -4.95
N HIS A 591 -1.52 -10.04 -4.73
CA HIS A 591 -0.84 -10.01 -3.44
C HIS A 591 -1.43 -8.91 -2.55
N GLY A 592 -2.20 -9.32 -1.53
CA GLY A 592 -2.78 -8.43 -0.51
C GLY A 592 -1.76 -7.98 0.54
N ARG A 593 -0.64 -7.41 0.09
CA ARG A 593 0.49 -7.07 0.97
C ARG A 593 0.22 -5.78 1.75
N GLY A 594 0.63 -5.77 3.02
CA GLY A 594 0.62 -4.57 3.86
C GLY A 594 1.95 -3.82 3.86
N GLY A 595 2.00 -2.66 4.50
CA GLY A 595 3.22 -1.85 4.60
C GLY A 595 4.24 -2.38 5.60
N SER A 596 3.80 -3.03 6.68
CA SER A 596 4.69 -3.61 7.69
C SER A 596 5.10 -5.04 7.34
N ILE A 597 6.26 -5.46 7.86
CA ILE A 597 6.85 -6.79 7.58
C ILE A 597 5.91 -7.92 7.99
N SER A 598 5.32 -7.85 9.18
CA SER A 598 4.34 -8.84 9.66
C SER A 598 3.06 -8.93 8.80
N ARG A 599 2.88 -8.02 7.84
CA ARG A 599 1.79 -7.98 6.89
C ARG A 599 2.25 -8.14 5.42
N GLY A 600 3.44 -8.71 5.22
CA GLY A 600 4.02 -8.95 3.90
C GLY A 600 4.79 -7.76 3.31
N GLY A 601 5.02 -6.70 4.08
CA GLY A 601 5.87 -5.58 3.66
C GLY A 601 7.33 -6.02 3.54
N ALA A 602 7.92 -5.85 2.37
CA ALA A 602 9.33 -6.11 2.07
C ALA A 602 9.75 -5.21 0.90
N PRO A 603 11.04 -4.99 0.66
CA PRO A 603 11.52 -4.36 -0.57
C PRO A 603 10.95 -5.07 -1.78
N THR A 604 10.42 -4.32 -2.74
CA THR A 604 9.57 -4.85 -3.82
C THR A 604 10.27 -5.94 -4.63
N GLN A 605 11.54 -5.74 -5.02
CA GLN A 605 12.29 -6.72 -5.81
C GLN A 605 12.49 -8.03 -5.04
N GLN A 606 12.98 -7.97 -3.79
CA GLN A 606 13.14 -9.18 -2.95
C GLN A 606 11.82 -9.91 -2.75
N ALA A 607 10.76 -9.16 -2.49
CA ALA A 607 9.43 -9.70 -2.26
C ALA A 607 8.85 -10.43 -3.47
N LEU A 608 9.11 -9.97 -4.69
CA LEU A 608 8.63 -10.63 -5.90
C LEU A 608 9.52 -11.81 -6.28
N PHE A 609 10.84 -11.67 -6.16
CA PHE A 609 11.78 -12.75 -6.47
C PHE A 609 11.76 -13.89 -5.43
N SER A 610 11.21 -13.65 -4.24
CA SER A 610 11.00 -14.69 -3.22
C SER A 610 9.72 -15.51 -3.41
N GLN A 611 8.89 -15.23 -4.44
CA GLN A 611 7.70 -16.01 -4.71
C GLN A 611 8.04 -17.35 -5.36
N PRO A 612 7.12 -18.34 -5.32
CA PRO A 612 7.35 -19.63 -5.96
C PRO A 612 7.63 -19.47 -7.47
N PRO A 613 8.52 -20.30 -8.04
CA PRO A 613 8.80 -20.27 -9.47
C PRO A 613 7.54 -20.51 -10.29
N GLY A 614 7.31 -19.67 -11.32
CA GLY A 614 6.13 -19.74 -12.18
C GLY A 614 4.85 -19.13 -11.61
N SER A 615 4.86 -18.62 -10.36
CA SER A 615 3.72 -17.90 -9.78
C SER A 615 3.57 -16.48 -10.34
N ILE A 616 4.65 -15.92 -10.87
CA ILE A 616 4.67 -14.67 -11.62
C ILE A 616 4.99 -15.00 -13.08
N SER A 617 4.10 -14.64 -13.99
CA SER A 617 4.24 -14.90 -15.43
C SER A 617 3.77 -13.69 -16.23
N GLY A 618 4.62 -12.68 -16.35
CA GLY A 618 4.37 -11.43 -17.07
C GLY A 618 3.34 -10.52 -16.41
N ALA A 619 2.64 -10.99 -15.39
CA ALA A 619 1.57 -10.26 -14.73
C ALA A 619 1.69 -10.33 -13.21
N ILE A 620 1.41 -9.21 -12.56
CA ILE A 620 1.27 -9.12 -11.10
C ILE A 620 0.20 -8.11 -10.73
N ARG A 621 -0.52 -8.40 -9.65
CA ARG A 621 -1.42 -7.47 -8.99
C ARG A 621 -1.07 -7.36 -7.52
N VAL A 622 -0.92 -6.13 -7.00
CA VAL A 622 -0.47 -5.93 -5.63
C VAL A 622 -1.15 -4.72 -4.99
N THR A 623 -1.53 -4.85 -3.71
CA THR A 623 -1.98 -3.70 -2.94
C THR A 623 -0.80 -2.83 -2.53
N GLU A 624 -0.95 -1.52 -2.75
CA GLU A 624 -0.12 -0.48 -2.15
C GLU A 624 -0.90 0.17 -1.01
N GLN A 625 -0.43 -0.07 0.20
CA GLN A 625 -1.05 0.47 1.40
C GLN A 625 -0.78 1.98 1.50
N GLY A 626 -1.78 2.72 1.99
CA GLY A 626 -1.73 4.17 2.07
C GLY A 626 -0.47 4.73 2.74
N GLU A 627 0.03 4.06 3.80
CA GLU A 627 1.27 4.42 4.47
C GLU A 627 2.52 4.32 3.58
N MET A 628 2.49 3.45 2.57
CA MET A 628 3.60 3.26 1.63
C MET A 628 3.47 4.15 0.39
N ILE A 629 2.26 4.59 0.03
CA ILE A 629 2.01 5.36 -1.19
C ILE A 629 2.89 6.62 -1.21
N ARG A 630 2.97 7.35 -0.10
CA ARG A 630 3.78 8.55 -0.03
C ARG A 630 5.28 8.25 -0.16
N PHE A 631 5.76 7.17 0.44
CA PHE A 631 7.18 6.78 0.36
C PHE A 631 7.57 6.33 -1.04
N LYS A 632 6.69 5.62 -1.74
CA LYS A 632 6.96 5.06 -3.07
C LYS A 632 6.62 6.03 -4.21
N PHE A 633 5.61 6.88 -4.03
CA PHE A 633 5.05 7.70 -5.11
C PHE A 633 4.87 9.17 -4.74
N GLY A 634 5.42 9.64 -3.62
CA GLY A 634 5.28 11.03 -3.17
C GLY A 634 6.17 12.02 -3.91
N LEU A 635 7.24 11.57 -4.56
CA LEU A 635 8.14 12.35 -5.40
C LEU A 635 8.24 11.69 -6.77
N GLU A 636 8.34 12.49 -7.85
CA GLU A 636 8.32 11.99 -9.22
C GLU A 636 9.48 11.03 -9.50
N GLU A 637 10.70 11.35 -9.06
CA GLU A 637 11.89 10.50 -9.26
C GLU A 637 11.81 9.19 -8.47
N ILE A 638 11.25 9.22 -7.25
CA ILE A 638 11.03 8.01 -6.46
C ILE A 638 9.90 7.17 -7.07
N ALA A 639 8.86 7.81 -7.59
CA ALA A 639 7.79 7.11 -8.30
C ALA A 639 8.34 6.40 -9.54
N LEU A 640 9.14 7.08 -10.36
CA LEU A 640 9.81 6.49 -11.52
C LEU A 640 10.63 5.26 -11.13
N GLN A 641 11.49 5.39 -10.12
CA GLN A 641 12.31 4.27 -9.61
C GLN A 641 11.44 3.07 -9.15
N ASN A 642 10.33 3.33 -8.46
CA ASN A 642 9.46 2.24 -8.05
C ASN A 642 8.75 1.56 -9.21
N LEU A 643 8.35 2.30 -10.27
CA LEU A 643 7.80 1.73 -11.48
C LEU A 643 8.83 0.83 -12.20
N GLU A 644 10.09 1.28 -12.29
CA GLU A 644 11.21 0.49 -12.81
C GLU A 644 11.42 -0.80 -12.00
N ILE A 645 11.41 -0.70 -10.66
CA ILE A 645 11.57 -1.86 -9.76
C ILE A 645 10.45 -2.89 -9.97
N TYR A 646 9.18 -2.44 -10.11
CA TYR A 646 8.07 -3.34 -10.39
C TYR A 646 8.22 -4.04 -11.73
N ALA A 647 8.61 -3.31 -12.77
CA ALA A 647 8.84 -3.87 -14.09
C ALA A 647 10.02 -4.85 -14.09
N ALA A 648 11.16 -4.45 -13.52
CA ALA A 648 12.34 -5.30 -13.42
C ALA A 648 12.05 -6.59 -12.66
N ALA A 649 11.45 -6.50 -11.47
CA ALA A 649 11.16 -7.67 -10.65
C ALA A 649 10.16 -8.63 -11.31
N THR A 650 9.16 -8.09 -12.04
CA THR A 650 8.20 -8.94 -12.78
C THR A 650 8.85 -9.62 -13.98
N LEU A 651 9.69 -8.91 -14.74
CA LEU A 651 10.42 -9.47 -15.87
C LEU A 651 11.45 -10.51 -15.40
N GLU A 652 12.20 -10.21 -14.33
CA GLU A 652 13.18 -11.13 -13.74
C GLU A 652 12.53 -12.44 -13.30
N ALA A 653 11.46 -12.35 -12.49
CA ALA A 653 10.74 -13.53 -12.01
C ALA A 653 10.10 -14.35 -13.14
N THR A 654 9.78 -13.72 -14.28
CA THR A 654 9.20 -14.38 -15.45
C THR A 654 10.24 -15.06 -16.32
N LEU A 655 11.33 -14.35 -16.66
CA LEU A 655 12.34 -14.81 -17.62
C LEU A 655 13.47 -15.59 -16.94
N LEU A 656 13.77 -15.29 -15.68
CA LEU A 656 14.78 -15.95 -14.85
C LEU A 656 14.16 -16.37 -13.52
N PRO A 657 13.20 -17.31 -13.51
CA PRO A 657 12.48 -17.66 -12.29
C PRO A 657 13.43 -18.15 -11.19
N PRO A 658 13.08 -17.92 -9.91
CA PRO A 658 13.86 -18.41 -8.79
C PRO A 658 13.96 -19.96 -8.82
N PRO A 659 14.98 -20.54 -8.15
CA PRO A 659 15.17 -21.98 -8.10
C PRO A 659 13.99 -22.68 -7.41
N VAL A 660 13.67 -23.88 -7.88
CA VAL A 660 12.70 -24.76 -7.21
C VAL A 660 13.30 -25.23 -5.89
N PRO A 661 12.62 -25.06 -4.74
CA PRO A 661 13.14 -25.50 -3.46
C PRO A 661 13.29 -27.02 -3.38
N LYS A 662 14.36 -27.49 -2.74
CA LYS A 662 14.64 -28.92 -2.51
C LYS A 662 13.57 -29.54 -1.60
N PRO A 663 13.21 -30.82 -1.77
CA PRO A 663 12.24 -31.49 -0.89
C PRO A 663 12.59 -31.40 0.59
N GLU A 664 13.86 -31.60 0.94
CA GLU A 664 14.36 -31.52 2.31
C GLU A 664 14.23 -30.12 2.93
N TRP A 665 14.33 -29.05 2.13
CA TRP A 665 14.07 -27.69 2.60
C TRP A 665 12.58 -27.49 2.94
N ARG A 666 11.70 -28.09 2.15
CA ARG A 666 10.25 -28.06 2.40
C ARG A 666 9.87 -28.78 3.68
N GLU A 667 10.44 -29.98 3.89
CA GLU A 667 10.22 -30.74 5.11
C GLU A 667 10.69 -29.98 6.34
N LEU A 668 11.86 -29.34 6.26
CA LEU A 668 12.38 -28.53 7.34
C LEU A 668 11.50 -27.31 7.61
N MET A 669 11.03 -26.61 6.56
CA MET A 669 10.08 -25.51 6.72
C MET A 669 8.75 -25.94 7.34
N HIS A 670 8.21 -27.11 6.98
CA HIS A 670 7.02 -27.68 7.63
C HIS A 670 7.26 -27.87 9.12
N SER A 671 8.35 -28.52 9.51
CA SER A 671 8.69 -28.74 10.91
C SER A 671 8.85 -27.44 11.70
N MET A 672 9.56 -26.46 11.12
CA MET A 672 9.74 -25.15 11.74
C MET A 672 8.40 -24.42 11.90
N THR A 673 7.54 -24.45 10.91
CA THR A 673 6.27 -23.72 10.97
C THR A 673 5.25 -24.36 11.90
N ASP A 674 5.27 -25.66 12.07
CA ASP A 674 4.45 -26.37 13.07
C ASP A 674 4.82 -25.94 14.49
N LEU A 675 6.10 -25.86 14.81
CA LEU A 675 6.54 -25.34 16.10
C LEU A 675 6.22 -23.85 16.26
N SER A 676 6.49 -23.07 15.22
CA SER A 676 6.25 -21.62 15.24
C SER A 676 4.79 -21.29 15.52
N VAL A 677 3.83 -21.93 14.85
CA VAL A 677 2.41 -21.72 15.06
C VAL A 677 1.96 -22.19 16.45
N GLN A 678 2.53 -23.30 16.95
CA GLN A 678 2.26 -23.79 18.30
C GLN A 678 2.67 -22.76 19.35
N VAL A 679 3.92 -22.28 19.31
CA VAL A 679 4.42 -21.25 20.25
C VAL A 679 3.60 -19.96 20.16
N TYR A 680 3.26 -19.54 18.94
CA TYR A 680 2.44 -18.36 18.73
C TYR A 680 1.05 -18.51 19.37
N ARG A 681 0.34 -19.60 19.09
CA ARG A 681 -1.04 -19.82 19.61
C ARG A 681 -1.07 -20.04 21.11
N GLN A 682 -0.12 -20.77 21.67
CA GLN A 682 0.01 -20.92 23.11
C GLN A 682 0.15 -19.56 23.81
N THR A 683 0.93 -18.66 23.25
CA THR A 683 1.13 -17.32 23.81
C THR A 683 -0.09 -16.42 23.59
N VAL A 684 -0.57 -16.32 22.35
CA VAL A 684 -1.53 -15.31 21.94
C VAL A 684 -2.97 -15.69 22.22
N ARG A 685 -3.31 -17.00 22.17
CA ARG A 685 -4.70 -17.50 22.32
C ARG A 685 -4.95 -18.23 23.60
N GLU A 686 -3.98 -19.00 24.08
CA GLU A 686 -4.16 -19.90 25.19
C GLU A 686 -3.72 -19.28 26.53
N ASN A 687 -2.81 -18.30 26.51
CA ASN A 687 -2.38 -17.63 27.74
C ASN A 687 -3.50 -16.69 28.27
N PRO A 688 -4.06 -16.93 29.46
CA PRO A 688 -5.18 -16.16 29.99
C PRO A 688 -4.84 -14.70 30.31
N HIS A 689 -3.56 -14.38 30.52
CA HIS A 689 -3.09 -13.02 30.83
C HIS A 689 -2.78 -12.19 29.60
N PHE A 690 -2.69 -12.79 28.40
CA PHE A 690 -2.20 -12.14 27.20
C PHE A 690 -3.06 -10.95 26.73
N VAL A 691 -4.39 -11.10 26.68
CA VAL A 691 -5.30 -10.00 26.28
C VAL A 691 -5.24 -8.86 27.29
N LYS A 692 -5.12 -9.18 28.58
CA LYS A 692 -4.97 -8.16 29.64
C LYS A 692 -3.64 -7.45 29.51
N TYR A 693 -2.54 -8.16 29.25
CA TYR A 693 -1.23 -7.59 28.99
C TYR A 693 -1.26 -6.63 27.80
N LEU A 694 -1.78 -7.06 26.64
CA LEU A 694 -1.93 -6.23 25.45
C LEU A 694 -2.64 -4.89 25.78
N ARG A 695 -3.79 -4.93 26.46
CA ARG A 695 -4.59 -3.74 26.77
C ARG A 695 -3.96 -2.85 27.83
N THR A 696 -3.16 -3.41 28.72
CA THR A 696 -2.55 -2.67 29.83
C THR A 696 -1.22 -2.03 29.40
N VAL A 697 -0.36 -2.80 28.72
CA VAL A 697 1.00 -2.37 28.44
C VAL A 697 1.12 -1.63 27.09
N THR A 698 0.25 -1.94 26.14
CA THR A 698 0.25 -1.25 24.83
C THR A 698 -0.83 -0.15 24.75
N PRO A 699 -0.71 0.79 23.80
CA PRO A 699 -1.75 1.78 23.58
C PRO A 699 -2.93 1.29 22.72
N GLU A 700 -3.28 -0.02 22.79
CA GLU A 700 -4.38 -0.60 21.98
C GLU A 700 -5.68 0.16 22.15
N LEU A 701 -6.00 0.55 23.37
CA LEU A 701 -7.21 1.32 23.68
C LEU A 701 -7.11 2.76 23.18
N GLU A 702 -5.95 3.37 23.29
CA GLU A 702 -5.67 4.74 22.90
C GLU A 702 -5.61 4.91 21.36
N LEU A 703 -5.23 3.88 20.63
CA LEU A 703 -5.28 3.87 19.17
C LEU A 703 -6.69 4.14 18.60
N GLN A 704 -7.74 3.86 19.38
CA GLN A 704 -9.13 4.14 18.97
C GLN A 704 -9.47 5.63 18.94
N MET A 705 -8.72 6.47 19.66
CA MET A 705 -8.90 7.94 19.68
C MET A 705 -8.36 8.57 18.40
N LEU A 706 -7.36 7.96 17.78
CA LEU A 706 -6.80 8.46 16.55
C LEU A 706 -7.87 8.48 15.45
N PRO A 707 -7.95 9.55 14.65
CA PRO A 707 -8.83 9.61 13.50
C PRO A 707 -8.26 8.77 12.35
N LEU A 708 -7.99 7.49 12.66
CA LEU A 708 -7.53 6.49 11.71
C LEU A 708 -8.64 6.24 10.69
N GLY A 709 -8.39 6.30 9.42
CA GLY A 709 -9.25 5.90 8.30
C GLY A 709 -10.77 5.93 8.48
N SER A 710 -11.52 5.79 7.43
CA SER A 710 -12.99 5.72 7.48
C SER A 710 -13.52 4.43 8.15
N ARG A 711 -12.68 3.40 8.23
CA ARG A 711 -13.00 2.07 8.73
C ARG A 711 -12.91 2.01 10.26
N PRO A 712 -13.88 1.44 11.00
CA PRO A 712 -13.79 1.23 12.45
C PRO A 712 -12.56 0.39 12.83
N ALA A 713 -11.90 0.72 13.95
CA ALA A 713 -10.70 0.01 14.41
C ALA A 713 -10.98 -1.43 14.88
N LYS A 714 -12.21 -1.73 15.32
CA LYS A 714 -12.66 -3.05 15.79
C LYS A 714 -13.79 -3.59 14.93
N ARG A 715 -13.81 -4.92 14.73
CA ARG A 715 -14.94 -5.63 14.10
C ARG A 715 -16.15 -5.75 15.06
N LYS A 716 -15.88 -5.92 16.36
CA LYS A 716 -16.89 -5.99 17.44
C LYS A 716 -16.43 -5.16 18.63
N VAL A 717 -17.35 -4.57 19.36
CA VAL A 717 -17.06 -3.72 20.55
C VAL A 717 -16.47 -4.56 21.69
N THR A 718 -16.96 -5.80 21.87
CA THR A 718 -16.53 -6.76 22.89
C THR A 718 -15.91 -7.98 22.21
N GLY A 719 -14.79 -8.48 22.72
CA GLY A 719 -14.12 -9.70 22.21
C GLY A 719 -12.64 -9.73 22.56
N GLY A 720 -12.00 -10.86 22.27
CA GLY A 720 -10.56 -11.08 22.37
C GLY A 720 -9.80 -10.54 21.16
N ILE A 721 -8.66 -11.14 20.85
CA ILE A 721 -7.78 -10.77 19.75
C ILE A 721 -8.47 -10.88 18.39
N GLU A 722 -9.38 -11.85 18.24
CA GLU A 722 -10.16 -12.06 17.03
C GLU A 722 -11.01 -10.83 16.62
N SER A 723 -11.40 -10.00 17.59
CA SER A 723 -12.16 -8.76 17.34
C SER A 723 -11.30 -7.62 16.79
N LEU A 724 -9.97 -7.68 17.00
CA LEU A 724 -9.04 -6.67 16.53
C LEU A 724 -8.77 -6.86 15.03
N ARG A 725 -8.59 -5.74 14.32
CA ARG A 725 -8.08 -5.76 12.96
C ARG A 725 -6.56 -5.90 12.95
N ALA A 726 -6.01 -6.40 11.85
CA ALA A 726 -4.57 -6.65 11.73
C ALA A 726 -3.71 -5.40 11.90
N ILE A 727 -4.16 -4.24 11.39
CA ILE A 727 -3.39 -2.98 11.50
C ILE A 727 -3.31 -2.49 12.95
N PRO A 728 -4.40 -2.27 13.70
CA PRO A 728 -4.32 -1.93 15.12
C PRO A 728 -3.55 -2.96 15.96
N TRP A 729 -3.66 -4.25 15.62
CA TRP A 729 -2.91 -5.32 16.26
C TRP A 729 -1.39 -5.11 16.14
N VAL A 730 -0.89 -4.97 14.90
CA VAL A 730 0.55 -4.76 14.67
C VAL A 730 1.01 -3.42 15.24
N PHE A 731 0.19 -2.38 15.08
CA PHE A 731 0.52 -1.03 15.50
C PHE A 731 0.71 -0.91 17.01
N ALA A 732 -0.13 -1.58 17.80
CA ALA A 732 -0.01 -1.58 19.27
C ALA A 732 1.35 -2.12 19.73
N TRP A 733 1.84 -3.21 19.14
CA TRP A 733 3.14 -3.80 19.46
C TRP A 733 4.34 -2.99 18.99
N THR A 734 4.17 -2.28 17.87
CA THR A 734 5.18 -1.34 17.37
C THR A 734 5.41 -0.21 18.35
N GLN A 735 4.35 0.32 18.97
CA GLN A 735 4.39 1.45 19.88
C GLN A 735 5.20 1.19 21.16
N ILE A 736 5.30 -0.04 21.61
CA ILE A 736 6.12 -0.42 22.76
C ILE A 736 7.44 -1.10 22.37
N ARG A 737 7.77 -1.12 21.08
CA ARG A 737 8.97 -1.73 20.49
C ARG A 737 9.17 -3.21 20.81
N LEU A 738 8.13 -3.93 21.14
CA LEU A 738 8.21 -5.38 21.30
C LEU A 738 8.07 -6.11 19.95
N MET A 739 7.43 -5.50 18.94
CA MET A 739 7.28 -6.03 17.57
C MET A 739 6.77 -7.47 17.49
N LEU A 740 6.06 -7.92 18.49
CA LEU A 740 5.70 -9.32 18.77
C LEU A 740 5.18 -10.12 17.57
N PRO A 741 4.25 -9.59 16.73
CA PRO A 741 3.66 -10.36 15.63
C PRO A 741 4.65 -10.88 14.58
N ALA A 742 5.81 -10.25 14.45
CA ALA A 742 6.75 -10.55 13.40
C ALA A 742 7.85 -11.57 13.76
N TRP A 743 8.07 -11.85 15.03
CA TRP A 743 9.14 -12.75 15.47
C TRP A 743 8.66 -13.89 16.38
N LEU A 744 7.50 -13.74 17.03
CA LEU A 744 7.04 -14.74 18.01
C LEU A 744 6.87 -16.11 17.34
N GLY A 745 7.54 -17.10 17.88
CA GLY A 745 7.59 -18.46 17.37
C GLY A 745 8.74 -18.73 16.38
N THR A 746 9.16 -17.74 15.60
CA THR A 746 10.18 -17.91 14.55
C THR A 746 11.56 -18.24 15.14
N GLY A 747 11.99 -17.49 16.17
CA GLY A 747 13.27 -17.75 16.83
C GLY A 747 13.35 -19.14 17.46
N ALA A 748 12.30 -19.57 18.15
CA ALA A 748 12.23 -20.90 18.75
C ALA A 748 12.30 -22.01 17.69
N ALA A 749 11.64 -21.84 16.55
CA ALA A 749 11.64 -22.81 15.45
C ALA A 749 13.05 -22.95 14.83
N ILE A 750 13.73 -21.85 14.57
CA ILE A 750 15.10 -21.87 14.04
C ILE A 750 16.07 -22.47 15.05
N ASN A 751 15.96 -22.07 16.33
CA ASN A 751 16.83 -22.58 17.38
C ASN A 751 16.70 -24.10 17.54
N GLN A 752 15.49 -24.66 17.49
CA GLN A 752 15.30 -26.11 17.54
C GLN A 752 16.07 -26.86 16.43
N VAL A 753 16.06 -26.33 15.22
CA VAL A 753 16.80 -26.94 14.08
C VAL A 753 18.32 -26.87 14.33
N ILE A 754 18.80 -25.78 14.89
CA ILE A 754 20.22 -25.63 15.26
C ILE A 754 20.59 -26.64 16.34
N ASP A 755 19.77 -26.77 17.38
CA ASP A 755 19.99 -27.70 18.49
C ASP A 755 19.95 -29.17 18.05
N GLN A 756 19.19 -29.47 16.99
CA GLN A 756 19.15 -30.80 16.35
C GLN A 756 20.35 -31.07 15.44
N GLY A 757 21.30 -30.13 15.35
CA GLY A 757 22.52 -30.26 14.54
C GLY A 757 22.30 -30.07 13.03
N GLN A 758 21.18 -29.50 12.61
CA GLN A 758 20.83 -29.30 11.20
C GLN A 758 21.16 -27.87 10.70
N LYS A 759 22.05 -27.14 11.39
CA LYS A 759 22.43 -25.79 10.99
C LYS A 759 22.96 -25.70 9.56
N ALA A 760 23.72 -26.70 9.09
CA ALA A 760 24.26 -26.74 7.74
C ALA A 760 23.16 -26.67 6.66
N GLN A 761 21.98 -27.26 6.93
CA GLN A 761 20.85 -27.21 6.02
C GLN A 761 20.20 -25.80 6.02
N LEU A 762 20.13 -25.12 7.16
CA LEU A 762 19.69 -23.71 7.23
C LEU A 762 20.65 -22.78 6.49
N ASP A 763 21.98 -23.03 6.61
CA ASP A 763 23.00 -22.25 5.90
C ASP A 763 22.87 -22.42 4.38
N GLU A 764 22.58 -23.65 3.90
CA GLU A 764 22.31 -23.93 2.51
C GLU A 764 21.03 -23.22 2.02
N MET A 765 19.93 -23.29 2.79
CA MET A 765 18.69 -22.59 2.50
C MET A 765 18.88 -21.06 2.42
N LEU A 766 19.68 -20.52 3.33
CA LEU A 766 19.99 -19.09 3.36
C LEU A 766 20.81 -18.66 2.13
N ALA A 767 21.70 -19.49 1.65
CA ALA A 767 22.56 -19.22 0.49
C ALA A 767 21.86 -19.42 -0.87
N GLU A 768 20.98 -20.42 -0.99
CA GLU A 768 20.48 -20.88 -2.27
C GLU A 768 18.97 -20.62 -2.50
N TRP A 769 18.20 -20.32 -1.44
CA TRP A 769 16.76 -20.16 -1.54
C TRP A 769 16.30 -18.73 -1.27
N PRO A 770 15.98 -17.93 -2.30
CA PRO A 770 15.59 -16.51 -2.14
C PRO A 770 14.41 -16.28 -1.19
N TYR A 771 13.45 -17.23 -1.13
CA TYR A 771 12.35 -17.17 -0.18
C TYR A 771 12.84 -17.18 1.27
N PHE A 772 13.72 -18.14 1.63
CA PHE A 772 14.21 -18.27 3.00
C PHE A 772 15.12 -17.08 3.36
N GLN A 773 15.98 -16.68 2.43
CA GLN A 773 16.82 -15.48 2.58
C GLN A 773 15.97 -14.25 2.89
N THR A 774 14.93 -13.99 2.09
CA THR A 774 14.01 -12.85 2.31
C THR A 774 13.29 -12.95 3.66
N LEU A 775 12.84 -14.14 4.06
CA LEU A 775 12.19 -14.37 5.36
C LEU A 775 13.12 -13.97 6.52
N ILE A 776 14.38 -14.37 6.48
CA ILE A 776 15.40 -14.08 7.49
C ILE A 776 15.77 -12.59 7.50
N ASP A 777 15.97 -11.97 6.33
CA ASP A 777 16.28 -10.53 6.23
C ASP A 777 15.13 -9.67 6.76
N MET A 778 13.87 -10.07 6.53
CA MET A 778 12.70 -9.37 7.08
C MET A 778 12.62 -9.53 8.60
N LEU A 779 12.94 -10.72 9.13
CA LEU A 779 13.02 -10.95 10.56
C LEU A 779 14.09 -10.05 11.21
N GLU A 780 15.28 -9.98 10.62
CA GLU A 780 16.35 -9.12 11.08
C GLU A 780 15.93 -7.63 11.13
N MET A 781 15.31 -7.16 10.07
CA MET A 781 14.83 -5.77 9.99
C MET A 781 13.82 -5.45 11.10
N VAL A 782 12.97 -6.40 11.50
CA VAL A 782 12.05 -6.19 12.62
C VAL A 782 12.79 -6.23 13.95
N LEU A 783 13.64 -7.22 14.16
CA LEU A 783 14.39 -7.37 15.41
C LEU A 783 15.31 -6.18 15.69
N SER A 784 15.86 -5.56 14.63
CA SER A 784 16.66 -4.32 14.77
C SER A 784 15.86 -3.12 15.28
N LYS A 785 14.54 -3.13 15.08
CA LYS A 785 13.61 -2.09 15.58
C LYS A 785 13.06 -2.43 16.97
N ALA A 786 13.17 -3.66 17.42
CA ALA A 786 12.75 -4.06 18.76
C ALA A 786 13.68 -3.50 19.85
N ASP A 787 13.15 -3.27 21.04
CA ASP A 787 13.92 -2.74 22.17
C ASP A 787 13.34 -3.25 23.50
N GLN A 788 14.08 -4.13 24.15
CA GLN A 788 13.64 -4.79 25.39
C GLN A 788 13.53 -3.81 26.56
N ASN A 789 14.41 -2.80 26.61
CA ASN A 789 14.42 -1.83 27.70
C ASN A 789 13.20 -0.90 27.62
N ILE A 790 12.84 -0.49 26.41
CA ILE A 790 11.63 0.31 26.17
C ILE A 790 10.39 -0.52 26.54
N ALA A 791 10.30 -1.79 26.11
CA ALA A 791 9.19 -2.68 26.49
C ALA A 791 9.10 -2.85 28.02
N LEU A 792 10.21 -3.08 28.70
CA LEU A 792 10.28 -3.14 30.17
C LEU A 792 9.83 -1.84 30.82
N TYR A 793 10.20 -0.68 30.26
CA TYR A 793 9.77 0.61 30.78
C TYR A 793 8.25 0.76 30.77
N TYR A 794 7.59 0.43 29.65
CA TYR A 794 6.12 0.44 29.56
C TYR A 794 5.48 -0.51 30.59
N GLU A 795 6.03 -1.71 30.75
CA GLU A 795 5.53 -2.67 31.76
C GLU A 795 5.62 -2.10 33.18
N SER A 796 6.81 -1.68 33.59
CA SER A 796 7.08 -1.17 34.94
C SER A 796 6.30 0.11 35.26
N HIS A 797 5.99 0.92 34.23
CA HIS A 797 5.30 2.19 34.39
C HIS A 797 3.77 2.08 34.41
N LEU A 798 3.20 1.08 33.69
CA LEU A 798 1.77 0.95 33.43
C LEU A 798 1.08 -0.14 34.24
N THR A 799 1.81 -1.07 34.88
CA THR A 799 1.19 -2.13 35.67
C THR A 799 2.01 -2.54 36.88
N ASP A 800 1.29 -2.78 37.98
CA ASP A 800 1.82 -3.43 39.18
C ASP A 800 1.41 -4.90 39.28
N ASP A 801 0.67 -5.43 38.30
CA ASP A 801 0.18 -6.81 38.28
C ASP A 801 1.35 -7.77 37.99
N GLU A 802 1.65 -8.65 38.96
CA GLU A 802 2.78 -9.58 38.90
C GLU A 802 2.63 -10.60 37.77
N ASP A 803 1.40 -11.06 37.47
CA ASP A 803 1.16 -12.02 36.37
C ASP A 803 1.50 -11.39 35.00
N LEU A 804 1.20 -10.10 34.84
CA LEU A 804 1.56 -9.36 33.63
C LEU A 804 3.07 -9.12 33.53
N LYS A 805 3.73 -8.83 34.65
CA LYS A 805 5.20 -8.68 34.68
C LYS A 805 5.91 -9.99 34.36
N VAL A 806 5.42 -11.13 34.86
CA VAL A 806 5.95 -12.45 34.53
C VAL A 806 5.82 -12.71 33.03
N LEU A 807 4.65 -12.50 32.46
CA LEU A 807 4.44 -12.67 31.02
C LEU A 807 5.36 -11.73 30.21
N GLY A 808 5.49 -10.47 30.63
CA GLY A 808 6.37 -9.53 29.98
C GLY A 808 7.84 -9.96 30.01
N ALA A 809 8.32 -10.47 31.14
CA ALA A 809 9.66 -11.02 31.25
C ALA A 809 9.89 -12.22 30.31
N GLU A 810 8.92 -13.13 30.21
CA GLU A 810 8.96 -14.24 29.26
C GLU A 810 9.03 -13.75 27.80
N LEU A 811 8.21 -12.77 27.42
CA LEU A 811 8.20 -12.23 26.06
C LEU A 811 9.53 -11.56 25.71
N ARG A 812 10.11 -10.78 26.63
CA ARG A 812 11.41 -10.15 26.44
C ARG A 812 12.55 -11.18 26.34
N GLN A 813 12.49 -12.26 27.16
CA GLN A 813 13.49 -13.33 27.07
C GLN A 813 13.40 -14.02 25.70
N ARG A 814 12.22 -14.35 25.23
CA ARG A 814 11.99 -14.94 23.89
C ARG A 814 12.46 -14.01 22.75
N LEU A 815 12.28 -12.69 22.91
CA LEU A 815 12.82 -11.71 21.98
C LEU A 815 14.36 -11.75 21.98
N HIS A 816 14.97 -11.80 23.15
CA HIS A 816 16.42 -11.94 23.27
C HIS A 816 16.92 -13.20 22.57
N ASP A 817 16.29 -14.33 22.86
CA ASP A 817 16.65 -15.62 22.27
C ASP A 817 16.50 -15.60 20.74
N ALA A 818 15.43 -14.97 20.21
CA ALA A 818 15.24 -14.81 18.77
C ALA A 818 16.36 -13.98 18.11
N VAL A 819 16.83 -12.92 18.77
CA VAL A 819 17.98 -12.12 18.30
C VAL A 819 19.26 -12.98 18.30
N GLN A 820 19.54 -13.69 19.39
CA GLN A 820 20.74 -14.55 19.47
C GLN A 820 20.71 -15.67 18.43
N THR A 821 19.56 -16.29 18.23
CA THR A 821 19.36 -17.35 17.23
C THR A 821 19.63 -16.82 15.82
N LEU A 822 19.12 -15.61 15.51
CA LEU A 822 19.34 -15.00 14.19
C LEU A 822 20.81 -14.65 13.95
N LEU A 823 21.49 -14.08 14.95
CA LEU A 823 22.93 -13.78 14.88
C LEU A 823 23.76 -15.05 14.69
N ALA A 824 23.43 -16.13 15.41
CA ALA A 824 24.07 -17.43 15.26
C ALA A 824 23.83 -18.06 13.86
N LEU A 825 22.62 -17.88 13.29
CA LEU A 825 22.31 -18.35 11.94
C LEU A 825 23.11 -17.59 10.89
N LYS A 826 23.15 -16.25 10.96
CA LYS A 826 23.87 -15.41 10.00
C LYS A 826 25.38 -15.37 10.21
N GLY A 827 25.87 -15.84 11.35
CA GLY A 827 27.29 -15.74 11.71
C GLY A 827 27.74 -14.29 11.98
N GLU A 828 26.84 -13.44 12.41
CA GLU A 828 27.07 -12.02 12.66
C GLU A 828 27.13 -11.70 14.15
N SER A 829 27.79 -10.61 14.54
CA SER A 829 27.90 -10.17 15.94
C SER A 829 26.86 -9.13 16.32
N GLU A 830 26.32 -8.41 15.36
CA GLU A 830 25.33 -7.35 15.52
C GLU A 830 24.29 -7.43 14.39
N LEU A 831 23.04 -7.05 14.68
CA LEU A 831 22.00 -6.95 13.68
C LEU A 831 22.33 -5.86 12.65
N LEU A 832 21.97 -6.09 11.41
CA LEU A 832 22.17 -5.18 10.27
C LEU A 832 23.65 -4.93 9.92
N SER A 833 24.58 -5.78 10.36
CA SER A 833 26.01 -5.64 10.03
C SER A 833 26.27 -5.68 8.52
N SER A 834 25.39 -6.32 7.75
CA SER A 834 25.40 -6.34 6.27
C SER A 834 24.61 -5.19 5.62
N ASN A 835 23.92 -4.33 6.39
CA ASN A 835 23.06 -3.23 5.89
C ASN A 835 23.36 -1.89 6.58
N ASP A 836 24.52 -1.32 6.26
CA ASP A 836 25.01 -0.06 6.82
C ASP A 836 24.02 1.11 6.69
N VAL A 837 23.25 1.17 5.62
CA VAL A 837 22.31 2.27 5.37
C VAL A 837 21.17 2.23 6.39
N LEU A 838 20.59 1.07 6.61
CA LEU A 838 19.49 0.90 7.56
C LEU A 838 19.98 1.07 9.00
N ASP A 839 21.15 0.51 9.33
CA ASP A 839 21.78 0.65 10.64
C ASP A 839 22.04 2.11 11.00
N GLN A 840 22.63 2.88 10.08
CA GLN A 840 22.89 4.31 10.26
C GLN A 840 21.60 5.11 10.45
N ALA A 841 20.58 4.83 9.63
CA ALA A 841 19.28 5.47 9.73
C ALA A 841 18.64 5.23 11.11
N MET A 842 18.74 4.02 11.65
CA MET A 842 18.25 3.68 12.98
C MET A 842 19.04 4.37 14.11
N LYS A 843 20.38 4.39 14.00
CA LYS A 843 21.27 5.02 14.99
C LYS A 843 21.02 6.53 15.12
N VAL A 844 20.73 7.22 14.02
CA VAL A 844 20.43 8.68 14.02
C VAL A 844 19.12 8.98 14.78
N ARG A 845 18.13 8.09 14.71
CA ARG A 845 16.79 8.31 15.28
C ARG A 845 16.65 7.91 16.76
N LYS A 846 17.46 6.98 17.24
CA LYS A 846 17.37 6.47 18.63
C LYS A 846 17.29 7.57 19.69
N PRO A 847 18.11 8.66 19.67
CA PRO A 847 18.06 9.73 20.68
C PRO A 847 16.78 10.54 20.68
N TYR A 848 15.99 10.51 19.63
CA TYR A 848 14.71 11.24 19.50
C TYR A 848 13.50 10.33 19.75
N LEU A 849 13.65 9.03 19.52
CA LEU A 849 12.61 8.03 19.81
C LEU A 849 12.48 7.76 21.31
N LEU A 850 13.60 7.64 22.04
CA LEU A 850 13.57 7.37 23.48
C LEU A 850 12.73 8.38 24.26
N PRO A 851 12.90 9.71 24.10
CA PRO A 851 12.04 10.70 24.78
C PRO A 851 10.55 10.53 24.46
N LEU A 852 10.21 10.22 23.20
CA LEU A 852 8.81 10.00 22.83
C LEU A 852 8.21 8.76 23.49
N HIS A 853 8.97 7.68 23.64
CA HIS A 853 8.49 6.48 24.32
C HIS A 853 8.25 6.73 25.82
N LEU A 854 9.17 7.42 26.49
CA LEU A 854 9.02 7.75 27.91
C LEU A 854 7.83 8.70 28.12
N LEU A 855 7.71 9.73 27.28
CA LEU A 855 6.54 10.64 27.29
C LEU A 855 5.23 9.89 27.04
N GLN A 856 5.20 8.99 26.07
CA GLN A 856 4.00 8.22 25.74
C GLN A 856 3.55 7.34 26.91
N ALA A 857 4.46 6.64 27.58
CA ALA A 857 4.12 5.83 28.74
C ALA A 857 3.52 6.68 29.88
N GLU A 858 4.11 7.86 30.15
CA GLU A 858 3.60 8.80 31.15
C GLU A 858 2.22 9.34 30.74
N LEU A 859 2.04 9.73 29.47
CA LEU A 859 0.76 10.20 28.94
C LEU A 859 -0.34 9.13 29.03
N MET A 860 -0.02 7.87 28.73
CA MET A 860 -0.95 6.75 28.87
C MET A 860 -1.39 6.58 30.34
N LYS A 861 -0.44 6.66 31.29
CA LYS A 861 -0.72 6.57 32.72
C LYS A 861 -1.62 7.71 33.19
N ARG A 862 -1.29 8.97 32.88
CA ARG A 862 -2.09 10.14 33.24
C ARG A 862 -3.50 10.05 32.68
N ARG A 863 -3.62 9.75 31.40
CA ARG A 863 -4.91 9.59 30.72
C ARG A 863 -5.79 8.54 31.39
N ARG A 864 -5.23 7.36 31.67
CA ARG A 864 -5.97 6.27 32.33
C ARG A 864 -6.42 6.66 33.74
N THR A 865 -5.61 7.41 34.46
CA THR A 865 -5.98 7.98 35.78
C THR A 865 -7.13 8.97 35.62
N TYR A 866 -7.06 9.91 34.66
CA TYR A 866 -8.12 10.89 34.42
C TYR A 866 -9.45 10.25 34.03
N LEU A 867 -9.42 9.19 33.21
CA LEU A 867 -10.63 8.44 32.87
C LEU A 867 -11.24 7.72 34.08
N ALA A 868 -10.41 7.15 34.95
CA ALA A 868 -10.87 6.53 36.19
C ALA A 868 -11.53 7.55 37.15
N GLU A 869 -11.06 8.79 37.17
CA GLU A 869 -11.59 9.91 37.93
C GLU A 869 -12.76 10.63 37.25
N LYS A 870 -13.22 10.14 36.08
CA LYS A 870 -14.33 10.71 35.29
C LYS A 870 -14.11 12.17 34.84
N HIS A 871 -12.86 12.54 34.52
CA HIS A 871 -12.57 13.81 33.88
C HIS A 871 -13.02 13.83 32.40
N ALA A 872 -13.29 15.05 31.89
CA ALA A 872 -13.77 15.23 30.53
C ALA A 872 -12.77 14.71 29.48
N GLU A 873 -13.30 14.18 28.38
CA GLU A 873 -12.53 13.83 27.19
C GLU A 873 -11.96 15.08 26.50
N HIS A 874 -10.87 14.94 25.73
CA HIS A 874 -10.16 16.01 25.02
C HIS A 874 -9.33 16.96 25.89
N THR A 875 -8.49 16.37 26.72
CA THR A 875 -7.48 17.11 27.47
C THR A 875 -6.23 17.36 26.61
N PRO A 876 -5.31 18.30 26.98
CA PRO A 876 -3.99 18.43 26.39
C PRO A 876 -3.20 17.11 26.38
N VAL A 877 -3.43 16.25 27.36
CA VAL A 877 -2.84 14.92 27.49
C VAL A 877 -3.27 14.02 26.33
N ASP A 878 -4.57 14.03 25.95
CA ASP A 878 -5.07 13.25 24.81
C ASP A 878 -4.41 13.67 23.50
N HIS A 879 -4.26 14.97 23.28
CA HIS A 879 -3.62 15.49 22.08
C HIS A 879 -2.13 15.12 22.05
N ALA A 880 -1.40 15.32 23.14
CA ALA A 880 0.01 14.94 23.24
C ALA A 880 0.22 13.44 23.01
N LEU A 881 -0.68 12.62 23.53
CA LEU A 881 -0.64 11.17 23.32
C LEU A 881 -0.82 10.80 21.84
N MET A 882 -1.78 11.39 21.16
CA MET A 882 -1.98 11.18 19.72
C MET A 882 -0.74 11.60 18.90
N VAL A 883 -0.13 12.73 19.23
CA VAL A 883 1.11 13.21 18.58
C VAL A 883 2.28 12.28 18.87
N SER A 884 2.40 11.72 20.10
CA SER A 884 3.45 10.78 20.44
C SER A 884 3.34 9.48 19.65
N ILE A 885 2.12 8.94 19.53
CA ILE A 885 1.84 7.72 18.73
C ILE A 885 2.23 7.96 17.25
N ALA A 886 1.82 9.09 16.67
CA ALA A 886 2.19 9.43 15.30
C ALA A 886 3.70 9.67 15.14
N GLY A 887 4.35 10.32 16.09
CA GLY A 887 5.80 10.56 16.10
C GLY A 887 6.63 9.30 16.19
N ILE A 888 6.25 8.34 17.04
CA ILE A 888 6.91 7.03 17.14
C ILE A 888 6.74 6.24 15.83
N ALA A 889 5.54 6.24 15.26
CA ALA A 889 5.26 5.60 13.99
C ALA A 889 6.14 6.17 12.85
N ALA A 890 6.24 7.49 12.76
CA ALA A 890 7.12 8.18 11.81
C ALA A 890 8.59 7.83 12.05
N GLY A 891 9.03 7.83 13.31
CA GLY A 891 10.42 7.53 13.69
C GLY A 891 10.86 6.10 13.38
N LEU A 892 9.96 5.13 13.49
CA LEU A 892 10.21 3.72 13.17
C LEU A 892 9.92 3.38 11.70
N ARG A 893 9.33 4.30 10.94
CA ARG A 893 8.77 4.01 9.60
C ARG A 893 7.90 2.76 9.62
N ASN A 894 7.07 2.65 10.62
CA ASN A 894 6.21 1.50 10.83
C ASN A 894 4.90 1.94 11.47
N THR A 895 3.85 1.86 10.71
CA THR A 895 2.50 2.30 11.10
C THR A 895 1.50 1.14 11.19
N GLY A 896 1.98 -0.06 11.37
CA GLY A 896 1.13 -1.24 11.50
C GLY A 896 1.16 -2.22 10.32
#